data_380c235e7d5811ab2a67448583a22805
#
_entry.id   380c235e7d5811ab2a67448583a22805
#
_cell.length_a   1.000
_cell.length_b   1.000
_cell.length_c   1.000
_cell.angle_alpha   90.00
_cell.angle_beta   90.00
_cell.angle_gamma   90.00
#
_symmetry.space_group_name_H-M   'P 1'
#
loop_
_entity.id
_entity.type
_entity.pdbx_description
1 polymer ?
#
loop_
_entity_poly.entity_id
_entity_poly.type
_entity_poly.pdbx_seq_one_letter_code
_entity_poly.pdbx_strand_id
1 'polypeptide(L)'
;MNRRVIRWITCILCAVLLLSVLSGCEGKTGKDKTVIKILYSNNFKQVEELVESTYDDIDLQIELSPYLSEQIRRLERGVGPDLIITAQPDSNLVRKYLLDISDTKASAAYDGTIMNAAKLDGKTYMIPLPGVYSGYVVNETLFEQAGLSLPANNTELVTTLSELKEKGVGVGEDGVNFSIMSDYNTAVGLFYVGYMVPDFLGSVEGVKWLADFKNKEATFTGVWERSFNLSDALVDAGVMDPADIARQRNIVLCKNRLSDGTLAAAFGDSALYYECVAGNREAVKEGTAEAYTYRMLPFFSDEGNNPWFLFSPSALMGINNSISEEKRDACKRILELLSTPEGQEAFIEDLGGGTSCLTDYEQQQDSIPRGVEEFVESGYIYNVLFPSKIVEYFGGYVRNIMSGKCSVEEALQSIDRFYYEDTDESSYNFSVIGTVSHDLLLENFNVRRKETELGNFLADCVAEASGTSIAVVNGGGIRASFYQGVVYGGDIEVVCPYDNTIIVLEMNGQTLWDMVENGLSTCTDEFPSGRFLQVSGIHYTFDSSQPVGSRLVSVTMPDGTELDLNASYQVAVTDYMAGSKTYVEGNGDGYTMLNCYDDETPKGSVALIKETGLTYRDALAQYFEKHQDSAVDVNLEGRITDLAQEK
;
A
#
# COMPACT_ATOMS: atom_id res chain seq x y z
N MET A 1 -68.41 -21.39 9.75
CA MET A 1 -67.71 -20.62 8.72
C MET A 1 -66.74 -21.54 7.98
N ASN A 2 -66.87 -21.64 6.65
CA ASN A 2 -66.29 -22.74 5.85
C ASN A 2 -64.77 -22.54 5.70
N ARG A 3 -63.95 -23.60 5.91
CA ARG A 3 -62.50 -23.57 5.85
C ARG A 3 -61.94 -22.99 4.53
N ARG A 4 -62.69 -22.98 3.46
CA ARG A 4 -62.34 -22.31 2.19
C ARG A 4 -62.44 -20.77 2.28
N VAL A 5 -63.38 -20.23 3.04
CA VAL A 5 -63.57 -18.76 3.21
C VAL A 5 -62.44 -18.22 4.10
N ILE A 6 -61.98 -18.94 5.12
CA ILE A 6 -60.84 -18.54 5.98
C ILE A 6 -59.54 -18.52 5.17
N ARG A 7 -59.33 -19.49 4.26
CA ARG A 7 -58.14 -19.50 3.38
C ARG A 7 -58.11 -18.32 2.39
N TRP A 8 -59.26 -17.94 1.88
CA TRP A 8 -59.36 -16.76 0.97
C TRP A 8 -59.15 -15.42 1.72
N ILE A 9 -59.66 -15.32 2.95
CA ILE A 9 -59.45 -14.14 3.79
C ILE A 9 -57.96 -14.06 4.21
N THR A 10 -57.31 -15.17 4.55
CA THR A 10 -55.87 -15.16 4.86
C THR A 10 -54.98 -14.82 3.67
N CYS A 11 -55.32 -15.32 2.45
CA CYS A 11 -54.59 -14.96 1.25
C CYS A 11 -54.78 -13.46 0.85
N ILE A 12 -55.97 -12.90 1.07
CA ILE A 12 -56.24 -11.48 0.84
C ILE A 12 -55.56 -10.60 1.89
N LEU A 13 -55.52 -11.02 3.15
CA LEU A 13 -54.74 -10.31 4.21
C LEU A 13 -53.22 -10.38 3.97
N CYS A 14 -52.68 -11.51 3.51
CA CYS A 14 -51.28 -11.61 3.13
C CYS A 14 -50.96 -10.77 1.87
N ALA A 15 -51.85 -10.72 0.90
CA ALA A 15 -51.67 -9.85 -0.29
C ALA A 15 -51.79 -8.36 0.05
N VAL A 16 -52.65 -7.97 1.00
CA VAL A 16 -52.77 -6.58 1.46
C VAL A 16 -51.58 -6.20 2.36
N LEU A 17 -51.03 -7.12 3.16
CA LEU A 17 -49.79 -6.90 3.91
C LEU A 17 -48.56 -6.83 3.03
N LEU A 18 -48.49 -7.59 1.94
CA LEU A 18 -47.43 -7.47 0.92
C LEU A 18 -47.53 -6.17 0.09
N LEU A 19 -48.74 -5.65 -0.11
CA LEU A 19 -48.94 -4.34 -0.76
C LEU A 19 -48.71 -3.15 0.17
N SER A 20 -48.85 -3.32 1.47
CA SER A 20 -48.55 -2.24 2.45
C SER A 20 -47.07 -2.13 2.83
N VAL A 21 -46.25 -3.14 2.53
CA VAL A 21 -44.78 -3.05 2.63
C VAL A 21 -44.17 -2.38 1.38
N LEU A 22 -44.94 -2.32 0.26
CA LEU A 22 -44.54 -1.61 -0.96
C LEU A 22 -45.04 -0.16 -1.04
N SER A 23 -45.78 0.35 -0.07
CA SER A 23 -46.32 1.72 -0.07
C SER A 23 -45.90 2.57 1.14
N GLY A 24 -44.77 2.28 1.70
CA GLY A 24 -44.18 3.05 2.80
C GLY A 24 -42.86 3.67 2.40
N CYS A 25 -42.85 4.62 1.47
CA CYS A 25 -41.98 5.79 1.31
C CYS A 25 -42.22 6.41 -0.06
N GLU A 26 -43.37 7.10 -0.24
CA GLU A 26 -43.47 8.19 -1.20
C GLU A 26 -42.83 9.45 -0.59
N GLY A 27 -41.51 9.45 -0.62
CA GLY A 27 -40.71 10.66 -0.53
C GLY A 27 -40.15 10.94 -1.91
N LYS A 28 -40.63 12.00 -2.57
CA LYS A 28 -40.15 12.65 -3.80
C LYS A 28 -39.51 11.71 -4.82
N THR A 29 -40.11 11.58 -5.99
CA THR A 29 -39.55 11.01 -7.21
C THR A 29 -38.25 11.73 -7.59
N GLY A 30 -37.12 11.33 -6.97
CA GLY A 30 -35.79 11.54 -7.51
C GLY A 30 -35.62 10.56 -8.68
N LYS A 31 -35.09 11.01 -9.82
CA LYS A 31 -34.53 10.14 -10.84
C LYS A 31 -33.60 9.15 -10.11
N ASP A 32 -33.65 7.87 -10.48
CA ASP A 32 -32.66 6.90 -10.00
C ASP A 32 -31.28 7.42 -10.44
N LYS A 33 -30.40 7.71 -9.46
CA LYS A 33 -29.05 8.20 -9.74
C LYS A 33 -28.23 7.09 -10.39
N THR A 34 -27.37 7.45 -11.35
CA THR A 34 -26.37 6.53 -11.90
C THR A 34 -25.27 6.31 -10.89
N VAL A 35 -25.16 5.09 -10.37
CA VAL A 35 -24.13 4.72 -9.41
C VAL A 35 -22.81 4.49 -10.14
N ILE A 36 -21.76 5.24 -9.75
CA ILE A 36 -20.39 5.11 -10.23
C ILE A 36 -19.50 4.66 -9.09
N LYS A 37 -18.72 3.61 -9.31
CA LYS A 37 -17.87 2.99 -8.28
C LYS A 37 -16.40 3.23 -8.52
N ILE A 38 -15.70 3.60 -7.44
CA ILE A 38 -14.24 3.63 -7.34
C ILE A 38 -13.82 2.60 -6.28
N LEU A 39 -12.73 1.89 -6.53
CA LEU A 39 -12.06 1.02 -5.58
C LEU A 39 -10.63 1.50 -5.41
N TYR A 40 -10.29 2.09 -4.25
CA TYR A 40 -8.97 2.66 -4.01
C TYR A 40 -8.59 2.69 -2.53
N SER A 41 -7.36 3.06 -2.23
CA SER A 41 -6.85 3.11 -0.85
C SER A 41 -7.22 4.38 -0.07
N ASN A 42 -7.73 5.41 -0.76
CA ASN A 42 -8.17 6.68 -0.18
C ASN A 42 -9.68 6.84 -0.35
N ASN A 43 -10.37 7.46 0.60
CA ASN A 43 -11.82 7.61 0.57
C ASN A 43 -12.33 8.75 -0.34
N PHE A 44 -11.47 9.65 -0.82
CA PHE A 44 -11.78 10.75 -1.73
C PHE A 44 -13.08 11.51 -1.40
N LYS A 45 -13.22 11.89 -0.12
CA LYS A 45 -14.45 12.50 0.40
C LYS A 45 -14.79 13.84 -0.28
N GLN A 46 -13.79 14.69 -0.50
CA GLN A 46 -13.99 16.00 -1.15
C GLN A 46 -14.35 15.83 -2.62
N VAL A 47 -13.75 14.82 -3.28
CA VAL A 47 -14.09 14.44 -4.65
C VAL A 47 -15.54 13.94 -4.74
N GLU A 48 -15.99 13.09 -3.81
CA GLU A 48 -17.37 12.61 -3.73
C GLU A 48 -18.35 13.79 -3.55
N GLU A 49 -18.11 14.66 -2.55
CA GLU A 49 -18.93 15.83 -2.29
C GLU A 49 -18.99 16.79 -3.49
N LEU A 50 -17.86 17.02 -4.18
CA LEU A 50 -17.81 17.84 -5.39
C LEU A 50 -18.64 17.26 -6.54
N VAL A 51 -18.47 15.96 -6.81
CA VAL A 51 -19.20 15.27 -7.90
C VAL A 51 -20.70 15.29 -7.62
N GLU A 52 -21.14 14.94 -6.42
CA GLU A 52 -22.56 14.85 -6.07
C GLU A 52 -23.25 16.21 -5.93
N SER A 53 -22.50 17.26 -5.58
CA SER A 53 -23.03 18.63 -5.57
C SER A 53 -23.13 19.23 -6.97
N THR A 54 -22.29 18.76 -7.92
CA THR A 54 -22.30 19.23 -9.31
C THR A 54 -23.32 18.47 -10.17
N TYR A 55 -23.50 17.18 -9.92
CA TYR A 55 -24.35 16.28 -10.70
C TYR A 55 -25.41 15.61 -9.84
N ASP A 56 -26.66 16.07 -9.92
CA ASP A 56 -27.79 15.54 -9.15
C ASP A 56 -28.25 14.14 -9.60
N ASP A 57 -27.77 13.67 -10.76
CA ASP A 57 -28.06 12.38 -11.37
C ASP A 57 -26.96 11.33 -11.18
N ILE A 58 -25.86 11.66 -10.48
CA ILE A 58 -24.75 10.74 -10.18
C ILE A 58 -24.69 10.46 -8.68
N ASP A 59 -24.40 9.22 -8.31
CA ASP A 59 -24.06 8.72 -6.97
C ASP A 59 -22.65 8.11 -7.04
N LEU A 60 -21.65 8.81 -6.48
CA LEU A 60 -20.26 8.34 -6.51
C LEU A 60 -19.98 7.54 -5.25
N GLN A 61 -19.71 6.26 -5.42
CA GLN A 61 -19.42 5.34 -4.31
C GLN A 61 -17.95 4.96 -4.30
N ILE A 62 -17.28 5.23 -3.19
CA ILE A 62 -15.87 4.92 -3.00
C ILE A 62 -15.77 3.75 -2.03
N GLU A 63 -15.30 2.63 -2.53
CA GLU A 63 -15.00 1.44 -1.73
C GLU A 63 -13.51 1.42 -1.40
N LEU A 64 -13.20 1.29 -0.11
CA LEU A 64 -11.82 1.27 0.34
C LEU A 64 -11.18 -0.10 0.13
N SER A 65 -10.13 -0.13 -0.67
CA SER A 65 -9.21 -1.27 -0.77
C SER A 65 -7.77 -0.78 -0.91
N PRO A 66 -6.87 -1.22 -0.05
CA PRO A 66 -5.47 -0.79 -0.13
C PRO A 66 -4.68 -1.50 -1.23
N TYR A 67 -5.33 -2.35 -2.06
CA TYR A 67 -4.62 -3.26 -2.94
C TYR A 67 -5.10 -3.21 -4.38
N LEU A 68 -4.17 -2.90 -5.29
CA LEU A 68 -4.41 -2.96 -6.73
C LEU A 68 -4.81 -4.38 -7.18
N SER A 69 -4.28 -5.40 -6.52
CA SER A 69 -4.61 -6.81 -6.80
C SER A 69 -6.11 -7.11 -6.68
N GLU A 70 -6.79 -6.54 -5.68
CA GLU A 70 -8.25 -6.69 -5.55
C GLU A 70 -8.99 -6.05 -6.72
N GLN A 71 -8.57 -4.85 -7.14
CA GLN A 71 -9.15 -4.18 -8.31
C GLN A 71 -8.99 -5.02 -9.59
N ILE A 72 -7.80 -5.57 -9.84
CA ILE A 72 -7.54 -6.43 -10.99
C ILE A 72 -8.42 -7.69 -10.95
N ARG A 73 -8.53 -8.34 -9.79
CA ARG A 73 -9.37 -9.53 -9.62
C ARG A 73 -10.85 -9.24 -9.95
N ARG A 74 -11.37 -8.11 -9.48
CA ARG A 74 -12.75 -7.70 -9.80
C ARG A 74 -12.95 -7.39 -11.28
N LEU A 75 -11.95 -6.76 -11.92
CA LEU A 75 -11.98 -6.52 -13.36
C LEU A 75 -12.00 -7.83 -14.16
N GLU A 76 -11.21 -8.82 -13.77
CA GLU A 76 -11.17 -10.14 -14.40
C GLU A 76 -12.52 -10.89 -14.29
N ARG A 77 -13.22 -10.69 -13.18
CA ARG A 77 -14.57 -11.27 -12.94
C ARG A 77 -15.72 -10.46 -13.52
N GLY A 78 -15.44 -9.29 -14.12
CA GLY A 78 -16.47 -8.42 -14.70
C GLY A 78 -17.31 -7.67 -13.67
N VAL A 79 -16.83 -7.56 -12.43
CA VAL A 79 -17.45 -6.83 -11.31
C VAL A 79 -16.55 -5.69 -10.79
N GLY A 80 -15.61 -5.25 -11.63
CA GLY A 80 -14.66 -4.20 -11.30
C GLY A 80 -15.29 -2.82 -11.13
N PRO A 81 -14.50 -1.84 -10.62
CA PRO A 81 -14.94 -0.46 -10.50
C PRO A 81 -15.23 0.16 -11.86
N ASP A 82 -16.04 1.23 -11.89
CA ASP A 82 -16.36 1.98 -13.10
C ASP A 82 -15.23 2.96 -13.46
N LEU A 83 -14.58 3.56 -12.43
CA LEU A 83 -13.35 4.34 -12.56
C LEU A 83 -12.19 3.56 -11.95
N ILE A 84 -11.15 3.33 -12.75
CA ILE A 84 -9.97 2.55 -12.40
C ILE A 84 -8.86 3.52 -12.03
N ILE A 85 -8.30 3.38 -10.81
CA ILE A 85 -7.17 4.17 -10.34
C ILE A 85 -5.98 3.25 -10.11
N THR A 86 -4.83 3.62 -10.64
CA THR A 86 -3.57 2.88 -10.45
C THR A 86 -2.39 3.84 -10.45
N ALA A 87 -1.35 3.53 -9.68
CA ALA A 87 -0.13 4.35 -9.65
C ALA A 87 0.52 4.44 -11.04
N GLN A 88 0.58 3.31 -11.75
CA GLN A 88 0.96 3.28 -13.17
C GLN A 88 0.37 2.01 -13.81
N PRO A 89 -0.33 2.13 -14.94
CA PRO A 89 -0.89 0.98 -15.61
C PRO A 89 0.19 0.26 -16.43
N ASP A 90 0.21 -1.06 -16.37
CA ASP A 90 0.89 -1.80 -17.41
C ASP A 90 0.09 -1.77 -18.73
N SER A 91 0.76 -2.06 -19.83
CA SER A 91 0.14 -2.00 -21.15
C SER A 91 -1.01 -3.00 -21.33
N ASN A 92 -0.97 -4.13 -20.62
CA ASN A 92 -2.01 -5.16 -20.70
C ASN A 92 -3.28 -4.71 -19.96
N LEU A 93 -3.14 -4.13 -18.76
CA LEU A 93 -4.26 -3.54 -18.03
C LEU A 93 -4.94 -2.47 -18.88
N VAL A 94 -4.14 -1.56 -19.47
CA VAL A 94 -4.64 -0.48 -20.33
C VAL A 94 -5.44 -1.03 -21.51
N ARG A 95 -4.85 -1.93 -22.31
CA ARG A 95 -5.50 -2.47 -23.51
C ARG A 95 -6.75 -3.28 -23.21
N LYS A 96 -6.75 -4.01 -22.08
CA LYS A 96 -7.82 -4.94 -21.73
C LYS A 96 -9.02 -4.24 -21.10
N TYR A 97 -8.78 -3.27 -20.21
CA TYR A 97 -9.82 -2.75 -19.32
C TYR A 97 -10.13 -1.27 -19.48
N LEU A 98 -9.29 -0.46 -20.12
CA LEU A 98 -9.50 0.98 -20.18
C LEU A 98 -10.14 1.46 -21.49
N LEU A 99 -10.99 2.47 -21.36
CA LEU A 99 -11.60 3.19 -22.46
C LEU A 99 -10.62 4.23 -23.01
N ASP A 100 -10.50 4.32 -24.35
CA ASP A 100 -9.79 5.42 -25.01
C ASP A 100 -10.53 6.74 -24.76
N ILE A 101 -9.88 7.69 -24.10
CA ILE A 101 -10.39 9.01 -23.73
C ILE A 101 -9.70 10.15 -24.48
N SER A 102 -8.95 9.85 -25.55
CA SER A 102 -8.16 10.84 -26.32
C SER A 102 -8.98 12.05 -26.79
N ASP A 103 -10.27 11.85 -27.09
CA ASP A 103 -11.17 12.89 -27.61
C ASP A 103 -11.91 13.68 -26.51
N THR A 104 -11.60 13.45 -25.22
CA THR A 104 -12.24 14.15 -24.10
C THR A 104 -11.55 15.47 -23.77
N LYS A 105 -12.29 16.41 -23.18
CA LYS A 105 -11.70 17.64 -22.65
C LYS A 105 -10.73 17.35 -21.50
N ALA A 106 -11.01 16.31 -20.71
CA ALA A 106 -10.14 15.88 -19.62
C ALA A 106 -8.73 15.57 -20.12
N SER A 107 -8.59 14.84 -21.25
CA SER A 107 -7.27 14.49 -21.80
C SER A 107 -6.44 15.70 -22.28
N ALA A 108 -7.09 16.82 -22.58
CA ALA A 108 -6.45 18.02 -23.10
C ALA A 108 -6.07 19.06 -22.00
N ALA A 109 -6.50 18.85 -20.77
CA ALA A 109 -6.34 19.82 -19.69
C ALA A 109 -4.96 19.77 -19.00
N TYR A 110 -4.20 18.69 -19.19
CA TYR A 110 -2.97 18.40 -18.46
C TYR A 110 -1.71 18.72 -19.24
N ASP A 111 -0.60 18.92 -18.51
CA ASP A 111 0.72 19.14 -19.09
C ASP A 111 1.09 18.06 -20.12
N GLY A 112 1.52 18.50 -21.29
CA GLY A 112 1.80 17.63 -22.42
C GLY A 112 2.94 16.63 -22.16
N THR A 113 3.90 16.98 -21.31
CA THR A 113 5.03 16.09 -20.98
C THR A 113 4.53 14.92 -20.14
N ILE A 114 3.71 15.20 -19.12
CA ILE A 114 3.09 14.17 -18.25
C ILE A 114 2.16 13.29 -19.07
N MET A 115 1.30 13.89 -19.89
CA MET A 115 0.35 13.15 -20.72
C MET A 115 1.02 12.29 -21.78
N ASN A 116 2.12 12.75 -22.38
CA ASN A 116 2.87 11.95 -23.36
C ASN A 116 3.53 10.72 -22.71
N ALA A 117 3.94 10.83 -21.44
CA ALA A 117 4.44 9.69 -20.68
C ALA A 117 3.35 8.63 -20.41
N ALA A 118 2.11 9.08 -20.21
CA ALA A 118 0.95 8.22 -19.93
C ALA A 118 0.26 7.64 -21.18
N LYS A 119 0.65 8.07 -22.41
CA LYS A 119 0.08 7.55 -23.66
C LYS A 119 0.55 6.14 -23.96
N LEU A 120 -0.37 5.32 -24.47
CA LEU A 120 -0.07 4.02 -25.04
C LEU A 120 -0.53 3.99 -26.51
N ASP A 121 0.36 3.62 -27.42
CA ASP A 121 0.07 3.60 -28.89
C ASP A 121 -0.47 4.94 -29.43
N GLY A 122 -0.01 6.06 -28.86
CA GLY A 122 -0.45 7.41 -29.21
C GLY A 122 -1.82 7.81 -28.66
N LYS A 123 -2.46 6.96 -27.86
CA LYS A 123 -3.78 7.18 -27.25
C LYS A 123 -3.69 7.50 -25.78
N THR A 124 -4.67 8.26 -25.29
CA THR A 124 -4.83 8.58 -23.87
C THR A 124 -5.93 7.70 -23.27
N TYR A 125 -5.61 7.03 -22.18
CA TYR A 125 -6.55 6.15 -21.46
C TYR A 125 -6.83 6.62 -20.04
N MET A 126 -5.96 7.46 -19.47
CA MET A 126 -6.04 7.90 -18.09
C MET A 126 -5.65 9.37 -17.97
N ILE A 127 -6.17 10.04 -16.93
CA ILE A 127 -5.74 11.36 -16.49
C ILE A 127 -4.87 11.22 -15.24
N PRO A 128 -3.86 12.10 -15.04
CA PRO A 128 -3.05 12.09 -13.83
C PRO A 128 -3.80 12.75 -12.66
N LEU A 129 -3.65 12.17 -11.46
CA LEU A 129 -3.98 12.80 -10.19
C LEU A 129 -2.85 13.75 -9.78
N PRO A 130 -3.08 14.67 -8.82
CA PRO A 130 -2.01 15.50 -8.26
C PRO A 130 -0.78 14.68 -7.88
N GLY A 131 0.39 15.18 -8.18
CA GLY A 131 1.64 14.46 -8.05
C GLY A 131 2.52 14.97 -6.91
N VAL A 132 3.66 14.32 -6.75
CA VAL A 132 4.66 14.63 -5.73
C VAL A 132 6.03 14.84 -6.36
N TYR A 133 6.81 15.75 -5.76
CA TYR A 133 8.23 15.91 -6.06
C TYR A 133 9.04 14.95 -5.20
N SER A 134 10.07 14.31 -5.77
CA SER A 134 10.99 13.47 -5.02
C SER A 134 12.41 14.03 -5.07
N GLY A 135 13.10 13.93 -3.94
CA GLY A 135 14.45 14.42 -3.72
C GLY A 135 14.92 14.09 -2.30
N TYR A 136 15.82 14.89 -1.75
CA TYR A 136 16.27 14.71 -0.37
C TYR A 136 15.51 15.66 0.55
N VAL A 137 14.79 15.13 1.54
CA VAL A 137 14.20 15.90 2.64
C VAL A 137 15.27 16.09 3.70
N VAL A 138 15.67 17.31 3.98
CA VAL A 138 16.71 17.63 4.96
C VAL A 138 16.17 18.49 6.10
N ASN A 139 16.65 18.24 7.32
CA ASN A 139 16.45 19.11 8.46
C ASN A 139 17.52 20.22 8.43
N GLU A 140 17.20 21.34 7.76
CA GLU A 140 18.12 22.45 7.53
C GLU A 140 18.71 23.02 8.84
N THR A 141 17.90 23.06 9.90
CA THR A 141 18.35 23.54 11.23
C THR A 141 19.53 22.74 11.78
N LEU A 142 19.61 21.44 11.55
CA LEU A 142 20.72 20.62 12.02
C LEU A 142 22.03 20.98 11.31
N PHE A 143 21.99 21.28 10.01
CA PHE A 143 23.16 21.78 9.27
C PHE A 143 23.61 23.14 9.80
N GLU A 144 22.68 24.06 10.03
CA GLU A 144 22.97 25.39 10.61
C GLU A 144 23.58 25.28 12.03
N GLN A 145 23.02 24.43 12.90
CA GLN A 145 23.54 24.19 14.24
C GLN A 145 24.96 23.63 14.23
N ALA A 146 25.28 22.79 13.25
CA ALA A 146 26.62 22.25 13.07
C ALA A 146 27.59 23.25 12.40
N GLY A 147 27.11 24.40 11.91
CA GLY A 147 27.88 25.38 11.15
C GLY A 147 28.27 24.89 9.76
N LEU A 148 27.42 24.06 9.15
CA LEU A 148 27.63 23.47 7.83
C LEU A 148 26.66 24.06 6.82
N SER A 149 27.09 24.21 5.57
CA SER A 149 26.21 24.56 4.46
C SER A 149 25.50 23.32 3.94
N LEU A 150 24.33 23.53 3.31
CA LEU A 150 23.67 22.46 2.59
C LEU A 150 24.51 22.02 1.37
N PRO A 151 24.54 20.73 1.03
CA PRO A 151 25.33 20.21 -0.07
C PRO A 151 24.79 20.68 -1.43
N ALA A 152 25.68 20.87 -2.40
CA ALA A 152 25.38 21.27 -3.78
C ALA A 152 25.77 20.20 -4.83
N ASN A 153 26.38 19.09 -4.40
CA ASN A 153 26.72 17.93 -5.24
C ASN A 153 26.79 16.65 -4.39
N ASN A 154 26.90 15.49 -5.04
CA ASN A 154 26.91 14.19 -4.34
C ASN A 154 28.11 14.03 -3.39
N THR A 155 29.29 14.52 -3.75
CA THR A 155 30.48 14.47 -2.89
C THR A 155 30.27 15.31 -1.62
N GLU A 156 29.72 16.51 -1.76
CA GLU A 156 29.38 17.34 -0.60
C GLU A 156 28.27 16.71 0.26
N LEU A 157 27.28 16.04 -0.34
CA LEU A 157 26.24 15.34 0.40
C LEU A 157 26.86 14.30 1.35
N VAL A 158 27.72 13.43 0.84
CA VAL A 158 28.40 12.41 1.64
C VAL A 158 29.31 13.04 2.71
N THR A 159 30.10 14.05 2.32
CA THR A 159 31.06 14.71 3.24
C THR A 159 30.33 15.45 4.35
N THR A 160 29.29 16.22 4.03
CA THR A 160 28.55 17.01 5.02
C THR A 160 27.78 16.10 6.00
N LEU A 161 27.20 15.00 5.52
CA LEU A 161 26.57 14.00 6.39
C LEU A 161 27.60 13.35 7.31
N SER A 162 28.81 13.05 6.82
CA SER A 162 29.90 12.51 7.65
C SER A 162 30.32 13.50 8.74
N GLU A 163 30.47 14.79 8.41
CA GLU A 163 30.79 15.84 9.37
C GLU A 163 29.68 16.04 10.43
N LEU A 164 28.39 15.97 10.03
CA LEU A 164 27.27 15.96 10.98
C LEU A 164 27.36 14.80 11.95
N LYS A 165 27.64 13.59 11.43
CA LYS A 165 27.81 12.39 12.23
C LYS A 165 28.96 12.51 13.23
N GLU A 166 30.13 12.99 12.80
CA GLU A 166 31.29 13.23 13.67
C GLU A 166 30.97 14.21 14.81
N LYS A 167 30.10 15.19 14.54
CA LYS A 167 29.64 16.17 15.54
C LYS A 167 28.50 15.65 16.41
N GLY A 168 27.96 14.45 16.12
CA GLY A 168 26.81 13.88 16.83
C GLY A 168 25.51 14.61 16.60
N VAL A 169 25.36 15.30 15.44
CA VAL A 169 24.19 16.10 15.10
C VAL A 169 23.35 15.34 14.07
N GLY A 170 22.07 15.18 14.34
CA GLY A 170 21.14 14.48 13.46
C GLY A 170 21.46 13.00 13.30
N VAL A 171 21.92 12.34 14.36
CA VAL A 171 22.35 10.93 14.35
C VAL A 171 21.52 10.14 15.35
N GLY A 172 20.96 9.03 14.90
CA GLY A 172 20.22 8.11 15.77
C GLY A 172 21.11 7.19 16.60
N GLU A 173 20.51 6.37 17.44
CA GLU A 173 21.21 5.37 18.27
C GLU A 173 21.95 4.33 17.42
N ASP A 174 21.45 4.05 16.20
CA ASP A 174 22.06 3.19 15.19
C ASP A 174 23.32 3.79 14.53
N GLY A 175 23.65 5.05 14.86
CA GLY A 175 24.83 5.74 14.34
C GLY A 175 24.70 6.20 12.88
N VAL A 176 23.50 6.21 12.28
CA VAL A 176 23.26 6.72 10.93
C VAL A 176 22.47 8.04 10.96
N ASN A 177 22.66 8.87 9.93
CA ASN A 177 22.00 10.17 9.78
C ASN A 177 21.40 10.41 8.41
N PHE A 178 21.40 9.40 7.55
CA PHE A 178 20.73 9.37 6.27
C PHE A 178 19.93 8.08 6.10
N SER A 179 18.78 8.15 5.49
CA SER A 179 17.94 6.99 5.17
C SER A 179 17.25 7.15 3.81
N ILE A 180 16.75 6.05 3.26
CA ILE A 180 15.91 6.03 2.06
C ILE A 180 14.51 5.59 2.51
N MET A 181 13.49 6.37 2.12
CA MET A 181 12.11 5.94 2.27
C MET A 181 11.91 4.61 1.51
N SER A 182 11.62 3.55 2.25
CA SER A 182 11.77 2.18 1.73
C SER A 182 10.54 1.29 1.93
N ASP A 183 9.35 1.88 2.12
CA ASP A 183 8.11 1.11 2.31
C ASP A 183 7.75 0.29 1.09
N TYR A 184 8.02 0.83 -0.09
CA TYR A 184 7.72 0.20 -1.38
C TYR A 184 8.99 0.06 -2.21
N ASN A 185 9.07 -1.01 -2.99
CA ASN A 185 10.16 -1.21 -3.94
C ASN A 185 10.28 -0.05 -4.92
N THR A 186 9.15 0.52 -5.36
CA THR A 186 9.13 1.69 -6.25
C THR A 186 9.86 2.87 -5.63
N ALA A 187 9.66 3.18 -4.35
CA ALA A 187 10.36 4.27 -3.68
C ALA A 187 11.88 4.04 -3.67
N VAL A 188 12.32 2.81 -3.33
CA VAL A 188 13.74 2.45 -3.41
C VAL A 188 14.26 2.62 -4.85
N GLY A 189 13.55 2.11 -5.85
CA GLY A 189 13.96 2.25 -7.26
C GLY A 189 14.07 3.70 -7.71
N LEU A 190 13.18 4.58 -7.24
CA LEU A 190 13.19 6.01 -7.57
C LEU A 190 14.45 6.75 -7.07
N PHE A 191 15.04 6.34 -5.95
CA PHE A 191 16.31 6.91 -5.51
C PHE A 191 17.41 6.72 -6.57
N TYR A 192 17.53 5.52 -7.12
CA TYR A 192 18.52 5.19 -8.14
C TYR A 192 18.21 5.82 -9.50
N VAL A 193 16.92 5.88 -9.87
CA VAL A 193 16.48 6.64 -11.06
C VAL A 193 16.86 8.10 -10.90
N GLY A 194 16.58 8.70 -9.74
CA GLY A 194 16.91 10.09 -9.45
C GLY A 194 18.41 10.39 -9.55
N TYR A 195 19.24 9.52 -9.00
CA TYR A 195 20.69 9.64 -9.14
C TYR A 195 21.17 9.63 -10.60
N MET A 196 20.49 8.87 -11.48
CA MET A 196 20.85 8.78 -12.89
C MET A 196 20.36 9.98 -13.73
N VAL A 197 19.47 10.84 -13.20
CA VAL A 197 18.89 11.95 -14.00
C VAL A 197 19.91 13.04 -14.31
N PRO A 198 20.68 13.61 -13.36
CA PRO A 198 21.55 14.73 -13.63
C PRO A 198 22.61 14.47 -14.69
N ASP A 199 23.24 13.31 -14.65
CA ASP A 199 24.40 12.99 -15.50
C ASP A 199 24.07 12.05 -16.68
N PHE A 200 22.82 11.53 -16.74
CA PHE A 200 22.47 10.61 -17.82
C PHE A 200 21.03 10.80 -18.33
N LEU A 201 20.00 10.46 -17.53
CA LEU A 201 18.62 10.41 -18.03
C LEU A 201 18.10 11.78 -18.52
N GLY A 202 18.57 12.88 -17.93
CA GLY A 202 18.27 14.25 -18.35
C GLY A 202 19.11 14.73 -19.56
N SER A 203 20.05 13.91 -20.07
CA SER A 203 20.88 14.21 -21.23
C SER A 203 20.26 13.67 -22.54
N VAL A 204 20.79 14.15 -23.67
CA VAL A 204 20.40 13.66 -25.01
C VAL A 204 20.68 12.14 -25.15
N GLU A 205 21.79 11.68 -24.57
CA GLU A 205 22.15 10.27 -24.57
C GLU A 205 21.16 9.42 -23.76
N GLY A 206 20.79 9.90 -22.58
CA GLY A 206 19.82 9.21 -21.71
C GLY A 206 18.41 9.20 -22.29
N VAL A 207 17.97 10.29 -22.93
CA VAL A 207 16.69 10.32 -23.66
C VAL A 207 16.66 9.29 -24.78
N LYS A 208 17.77 9.21 -25.54
CA LYS A 208 17.89 8.18 -26.59
C LYS A 208 17.90 6.77 -25.98
N TRP A 209 18.70 6.53 -24.93
CA TRP A 209 18.76 5.25 -24.26
C TRP A 209 17.38 4.80 -23.76
N LEU A 210 16.59 5.73 -23.16
CA LEU A 210 15.25 5.44 -22.68
C LEU A 210 14.29 5.06 -23.83
N ALA A 211 14.40 5.71 -24.97
CA ALA A 211 13.64 5.38 -26.17
C ALA A 211 14.02 3.98 -26.69
N ASP A 212 15.33 3.70 -26.82
CA ASP A 212 15.85 2.40 -27.24
C ASP A 212 15.44 1.29 -26.24
N PHE A 213 15.48 1.59 -24.93
CA PHE A 213 15.02 0.66 -23.88
C PHE A 213 13.52 0.33 -24.02
N LYS A 214 12.66 1.34 -24.20
CA LYS A 214 11.21 1.12 -24.44
C LYS A 214 10.94 0.27 -25.70
N ASN A 215 11.83 0.34 -26.68
CA ASN A 215 11.78 -0.50 -27.90
C ASN A 215 12.45 -1.86 -27.73
N LYS A 216 12.95 -2.21 -26.54
CA LYS A 216 13.72 -3.44 -26.26
C LYS A 216 15.03 -3.52 -27.05
N GLU A 217 15.68 -2.37 -27.30
CA GLU A 217 16.95 -2.24 -28.05
C GLU A 217 18.12 -1.83 -27.13
N ALA A 218 17.86 -1.49 -25.86
CA ALA A 218 18.88 -1.15 -24.85
C ALA A 218 18.65 -1.90 -23.54
N THR A 219 19.72 -2.11 -22.76
CA THR A 219 19.74 -2.87 -21.51
C THR A 219 20.12 -2.01 -20.31
N PHE A 220 19.75 -2.46 -19.11
CA PHE A 220 20.27 -1.92 -17.86
C PHE A 220 21.74 -2.29 -17.67
N THR A 221 22.11 -3.56 -17.95
CA THR A 221 23.48 -4.05 -17.86
C THR A 221 24.42 -3.21 -18.74
N GLY A 222 25.54 -2.79 -18.19
CA GLY A 222 26.56 -1.95 -18.85
C GLY A 222 26.29 -0.44 -18.72
N VAL A 223 25.14 -0.03 -18.18
CA VAL A 223 24.77 1.38 -18.05
C VAL A 223 24.41 1.74 -16.61
N TRP A 224 23.68 0.87 -15.90
CA TRP A 224 23.08 1.17 -14.60
C TRP A 224 23.93 0.75 -13.39
N GLU A 225 25.09 0.12 -13.58
CA GLU A 225 26.03 -0.19 -12.48
C GLU A 225 26.40 1.06 -11.70
N ARG A 226 26.61 2.17 -12.40
CA ARG A 226 26.96 3.46 -11.79
C ARG A 226 25.86 4.05 -10.90
N SER A 227 24.61 3.60 -11.04
CA SER A 227 23.52 4.08 -10.20
C SER A 227 23.72 3.77 -8.71
N PHE A 228 24.59 2.82 -8.39
CA PHE A 228 24.94 2.42 -7.03
C PHE A 228 26.05 3.27 -6.40
N ASN A 229 26.76 4.11 -7.16
CA ASN A 229 27.92 4.86 -6.66
C ASN A 229 27.59 5.72 -5.42
N LEU A 230 26.43 6.41 -5.41
CA LEU A 230 26.04 7.24 -4.27
C LEU A 230 25.66 6.39 -3.06
N SER A 231 24.88 5.34 -3.23
CA SER A 231 24.51 4.45 -2.11
C SER A 231 25.73 3.78 -1.50
N ASP A 232 26.66 3.33 -2.33
CA ASP A 232 27.92 2.73 -1.88
C ASP A 232 28.75 3.76 -1.09
N ALA A 233 28.88 5.00 -1.59
CA ALA A 233 29.58 6.07 -0.90
C ALA A 233 28.95 6.43 0.45
N LEU A 234 27.62 6.45 0.55
CA LEU A 234 26.90 6.71 1.81
C LEU A 234 27.09 5.57 2.83
N VAL A 235 27.10 4.32 2.35
CA VAL A 235 27.37 3.14 3.19
C VAL A 235 28.83 3.12 3.64
N ASP A 236 29.79 3.34 2.74
CA ASP A 236 31.23 3.36 3.06
C ASP A 236 31.57 4.47 4.05
N ALA A 237 30.92 5.61 3.97
CA ALA A 237 31.02 6.69 4.95
C ALA A 237 30.32 6.34 6.29
N GLY A 238 29.57 5.26 6.35
CA GLY A 238 28.81 4.82 7.50
C GLY A 238 27.67 5.76 7.90
N VAL A 239 27.21 6.61 7.00
CA VAL A 239 26.08 7.54 7.23
C VAL A 239 24.72 6.90 6.90
N MET A 240 24.73 5.80 6.14
CA MET A 240 23.57 4.99 5.81
C MET A 240 23.83 3.52 6.14
N ASP A 241 22.84 2.83 6.69
CA ASP A 241 22.89 1.38 6.91
C ASP A 241 22.22 0.66 5.73
N PRO A 242 22.93 -0.21 4.98
CA PRO A 242 22.32 -0.98 3.88
C PRO A 242 21.19 -1.89 4.37
N ALA A 243 21.21 -2.30 5.64
CA ALA A 243 20.12 -3.07 6.23
C ALA A 243 18.80 -2.29 6.27
N ASP A 244 18.83 -0.96 6.27
CA ASP A 244 17.62 -0.12 6.23
C ASP A 244 16.88 -0.26 4.89
N ILE A 245 17.61 -0.39 3.79
CA ILE A 245 17.03 -0.62 2.46
C ILE A 245 16.60 -2.08 2.32
N ALA A 246 17.39 -3.01 2.82
CA ALA A 246 17.10 -4.45 2.78
C ALA A 246 15.83 -4.80 3.56
N ARG A 247 15.57 -4.10 4.67
CA ARG A 247 14.34 -4.21 5.45
C ARG A 247 13.31 -3.21 4.91
N GLN A 248 12.07 -3.63 4.80
CA GLN A 248 10.98 -2.69 4.52
C GLN A 248 10.74 -1.86 5.79
N ARG A 249 11.30 -0.65 5.85
CA ARG A 249 11.01 0.29 6.93
C ARG A 249 9.83 1.18 6.56
N ASN A 250 8.98 1.39 7.54
CA ASN A 250 7.81 2.25 7.43
C ASN A 250 8.26 3.72 7.29
N ILE A 251 7.66 4.47 6.35
CA ILE A 251 7.79 5.93 6.20
C ILE A 251 7.65 6.66 7.55
N VAL A 252 6.82 6.15 8.46
CA VAL A 252 6.63 6.67 9.80
C VAL A 252 7.95 6.74 10.59
N LEU A 253 8.88 5.80 10.40
CA LEU A 253 10.17 5.83 11.07
C LEU A 253 11.04 6.99 10.55
N CYS A 254 11.16 7.16 9.23
CA CYS A 254 11.90 8.28 8.64
C CYS A 254 11.29 9.62 9.07
N LYS A 255 9.96 9.75 9.01
CA LYS A 255 9.23 10.93 9.49
C LYS A 255 9.55 11.24 10.95
N ASN A 256 9.40 10.28 11.85
CA ASN A 256 9.61 10.50 13.28
C ASN A 256 11.04 10.93 13.54
N ARG A 257 12.03 10.25 12.96
CA ARG A 257 13.46 10.58 13.13
C ARG A 257 13.86 11.93 12.55
N LEU A 258 13.28 12.34 11.41
CA LEU A 258 13.46 13.69 10.88
C LEU A 258 12.80 14.73 11.79
N SER A 259 11.60 14.42 12.33
CA SER A 259 10.81 15.33 13.17
C SER A 259 11.40 15.53 14.56
N ASP A 260 12.07 14.53 15.13
CA ASP A 260 12.73 14.61 16.45
C ASP A 260 14.22 14.95 16.37
N GLY A 261 14.76 15.09 15.15
CA GLY A 261 16.15 15.49 14.91
C GLY A 261 17.17 14.37 15.06
N THR A 262 16.78 13.10 15.07
CA THR A 262 17.67 11.92 15.11
C THR A 262 18.04 11.40 13.72
N LEU A 263 17.58 12.08 12.64
CA LEU A 263 17.97 11.88 11.25
C LEU A 263 18.19 13.25 10.60
N ALA A 264 19.33 13.44 9.92
CA ALA A 264 19.63 14.72 9.28
C ALA A 264 18.98 14.86 7.91
N ALA A 265 18.91 13.77 7.15
CA ALA A 265 18.35 13.75 5.80
C ALA A 265 17.76 12.38 5.44
N ALA A 266 16.80 12.37 4.54
CA ALA A 266 16.29 11.15 3.91
C ALA A 266 15.96 11.41 2.43
N PHE A 267 16.12 10.40 1.58
CA PHE A 267 15.43 10.38 0.31
C PHE A 267 13.94 10.14 0.56
N GLY A 268 13.11 10.98 -0.05
CA GLY A 268 11.66 10.91 0.04
C GLY A 268 10.98 11.86 -0.93
N ASP A 269 9.72 12.10 -0.70
CA ASP A 269 8.90 12.96 -1.54
C ASP A 269 8.30 14.15 -0.77
N SER A 270 7.54 14.98 -1.48
CA SER A 270 6.87 16.14 -0.89
C SER A 270 5.85 15.75 0.20
N ALA A 271 5.28 14.55 0.19
CA ALA A 271 4.43 14.07 1.26
C ALA A 271 5.22 13.87 2.56
N LEU A 272 6.38 13.20 2.49
CA LEU A 272 7.30 13.08 3.64
C LEU A 272 7.71 14.46 4.18
N TYR A 273 8.02 15.41 3.28
CA TYR A 273 8.35 16.78 3.69
C TYR A 273 7.25 17.43 4.54
N TYR A 274 6.00 17.41 4.06
CA TYR A 274 4.87 18.00 4.80
C TYR A 274 4.56 17.25 6.10
N GLU A 275 4.69 15.94 6.10
CA GLU A 275 4.55 15.14 7.32
C GLU A 275 5.62 15.46 8.37
N CYS A 276 6.87 15.72 7.96
CA CYS A 276 7.92 16.16 8.88
C CYS A 276 7.62 17.54 9.45
N VAL A 277 7.17 18.49 8.63
CA VAL A 277 6.77 19.84 9.08
C VAL A 277 5.62 19.74 10.09
N ALA A 278 4.59 18.93 9.81
CA ALA A 278 3.45 18.74 10.68
C ALA A 278 3.84 18.01 11.97
N GLY A 279 4.62 16.93 11.87
CA GLY A 279 5.08 16.13 13.01
C GLY A 279 5.95 16.93 13.97
N ASN A 280 6.90 17.73 13.46
CA ASN A 280 7.72 18.58 14.30
C ASN A 280 6.89 19.67 14.98
N ARG A 281 5.94 20.29 14.29
CA ARG A 281 5.04 21.28 14.88
C ARG A 281 4.28 20.70 16.09
N GLU A 282 3.83 19.46 15.99
CA GLU A 282 3.15 18.77 17.10
C GLU A 282 4.10 18.44 18.24
N ALA A 283 5.27 17.88 17.94
CA ALA A 283 6.30 17.55 18.92
C ALA A 283 6.80 18.79 19.70
N VAL A 284 6.89 19.95 19.03
CA VAL A 284 7.20 21.25 19.68
C VAL A 284 6.08 21.66 20.63
N LYS A 285 4.79 21.54 20.26
CA LYS A 285 3.67 21.82 21.15
C LYS A 285 3.67 20.94 22.39
N GLU A 286 4.02 19.67 22.23
CA GLU A 286 4.12 18.71 23.33
C GLU A 286 5.39 18.90 24.18
N GLY A 287 6.34 19.72 23.71
CA GLY A 287 7.61 19.98 24.40
C GLY A 287 8.60 18.80 24.31
N THR A 288 8.43 17.93 23.32
CA THR A 288 9.27 16.74 23.08
C THR A 288 10.37 16.96 22.07
N ALA A 289 10.30 18.04 21.25
CA ALA A 289 11.31 18.41 20.27
C ALA A 289 11.52 19.93 20.18
N GLU A 290 12.66 20.33 19.58
CA GLU A 290 12.93 21.72 19.18
C GLU A 290 12.22 22.02 17.85
N ALA A 291 12.06 23.32 17.54
CA ALA A 291 11.51 23.78 16.27
C ALA A 291 12.56 23.62 15.14
N TYR A 292 12.24 22.84 14.13
CA TYR A 292 13.10 22.59 12.98
C TYR A 292 12.52 23.22 11.69
N THR A 293 13.44 23.57 10.79
CA THR A 293 13.12 24.01 9.43
C THR A 293 13.57 22.92 8.47
N TYR A 294 12.69 22.57 7.54
CA TYR A 294 12.96 21.56 6.52
C TYR A 294 13.09 22.19 5.14
N ARG A 295 13.85 21.53 4.28
CA ARG A 295 14.00 21.87 2.86
C ARG A 295 14.08 20.58 2.05
N MET A 296 13.58 20.61 0.83
CA MET A 296 13.90 19.61 -0.16
C MET A 296 15.11 20.04 -0.98
N LEU A 297 16.02 19.08 -1.21
CA LEU A 297 17.16 19.25 -2.12
C LEU A 297 16.99 18.33 -3.33
N PRO A 298 17.43 18.78 -4.52
CA PRO A 298 17.35 18.00 -5.75
C PRO A 298 18.34 16.82 -5.73
N PHE A 299 18.20 15.94 -6.69
CA PHE A 299 19.27 15.03 -7.07
C PHE A 299 20.38 15.83 -7.74
N PHE A 300 21.60 15.56 -7.36
CA PHE A 300 22.78 16.25 -7.82
C PHE A 300 23.57 15.40 -8.82
N SER A 301 24.30 16.04 -9.73
CA SER A 301 25.43 15.40 -10.38
C SER A 301 26.64 15.32 -9.42
N ASP A 302 27.62 14.48 -9.75
CA ASP A 302 28.87 14.42 -8.99
C ASP A 302 29.65 15.75 -9.07
N GLU A 303 29.50 16.52 -10.15
CA GLU A 303 30.11 17.83 -10.37
C GLU A 303 29.21 19.03 -9.97
N GLY A 304 27.94 18.79 -9.60
CA GLY A 304 27.00 19.84 -9.19
C GLY A 304 26.36 20.66 -10.32
N ASN A 305 26.52 20.26 -11.58
CA ASN A 305 26.21 21.13 -12.73
C ASN A 305 24.76 21.07 -13.22
N ASN A 306 23.96 20.07 -12.86
CA ASN A 306 22.58 19.91 -13.31
C ASN A 306 21.72 19.25 -12.22
N PRO A 307 21.30 20.01 -11.20
CA PRO A 307 20.40 19.45 -10.19
C PRO A 307 18.98 19.30 -10.74
N TRP A 308 18.30 18.18 -10.39
CA TRP A 308 16.94 17.87 -10.82
C TRP A 308 16.08 17.35 -9.69
N PHE A 309 14.81 17.72 -9.64
CA PHE A 309 13.80 16.99 -8.90
C PHE A 309 13.12 15.95 -9.81
N LEU A 310 12.71 14.83 -9.25
CA LEU A 310 11.74 13.99 -9.91
C LEU A 310 10.34 14.52 -9.65
N PHE A 311 9.43 14.27 -10.60
CA PHE A 311 8.01 14.46 -10.42
C PHE A 311 7.25 13.23 -10.90
N SER A 312 6.26 12.81 -10.12
CA SER A 312 5.39 11.70 -10.49
C SER A 312 3.96 12.02 -10.07
N PRO A 313 2.96 11.82 -10.94
CA PRO A 313 1.57 11.75 -10.49
C PRO A 313 1.44 10.70 -9.38
N SER A 314 0.63 11.00 -8.37
CA SER A 314 0.37 10.05 -7.27
C SER A 314 -0.32 8.78 -7.77
N ALA A 315 -1.21 8.94 -8.75
CA ALA A 315 -1.88 7.87 -9.48
C ALA A 315 -2.40 8.39 -10.82
N LEU A 316 -2.93 7.47 -11.62
CA LEU A 316 -3.66 7.75 -12.86
C LEU A 316 -5.07 7.20 -12.75
N MET A 317 -6.07 7.90 -13.33
CA MET A 317 -7.47 7.50 -13.30
C MET A 317 -8.01 7.34 -14.72
N GLY A 318 -8.69 6.23 -15.01
CA GLY A 318 -9.31 5.94 -16.30
C GLY A 318 -10.68 5.29 -16.17
N ILE A 319 -11.37 5.12 -17.29
CA ILE A 319 -12.72 4.57 -17.36
C ILE A 319 -12.66 3.10 -17.74
N ASN A 320 -13.37 2.25 -17.00
CA ASN A 320 -13.55 0.84 -17.35
C ASN A 320 -14.31 0.72 -18.69
N ASN A 321 -13.73 0.01 -19.65
CA ASN A 321 -14.31 -0.14 -20.99
C ASN A 321 -15.50 -1.11 -21.04
N SER A 322 -15.74 -1.90 -19.98
CA SER A 322 -16.75 -2.96 -19.94
C SER A 322 -18.08 -2.53 -19.32
N ILE A 323 -18.20 -1.26 -18.88
CA ILE A 323 -19.42 -0.71 -18.28
C ILE A 323 -20.44 -0.24 -19.33
N SER A 324 -21.67 0.02 -18.91
CA SER A 324 -22.74 0.51 -19.78
C SER A 324 -22.43 1.89 -20.38
N GLU A 325 -23.07 2.26 -21.49
CA GLU A 325 -22.90 3.56 -22.12
C GLU A 325 -23.29 4.71 -21.18
N GLU A 326 -24.39 4.55 -20.43
CA GLU A 326 -24.84 5.51 -19.41
C GLU A 326 -23.76 5.77 -18.36
N LYS A 327 -23.13 4.71 -17.83
CA LYS A 327 -22.02 4.84 -16.88
C LYS A 327 -20.76 5.45 -17.51
N ARG A 328 -20.44 5.11 -18.77
CA ARG A 328 -19.32 5.74 -19.49
C ARG A 328 -19.51 7.25 -19.63
N ASP A 329 -20.73 7.70 -19.94
CA ASP A 329 -21.04 9.14 -20.06
C ASP A 329 -20.93 9.84 -18.70
N ALA A 330 -21.42 9.20 -17.61
CA ALA A 330 -21.26 9.71 -16.26
C ALA A 330 -19.77 9.78 -15.86
N CYS A 331 -18.99 8.73 -16.12
CA CYS A 331 -17.55 8.71 -15.86
C CYS A 331 -16.79 9.80 -16.63
N LYS A 332 -17.12 10.05 -17.90
CA LYS A 332 -16.50 11.15 -18.69
C LYS A 332 -16.78 12.51 -18.05
N ARG A 333 -18.04 12.75 -17.62
CA ARG A 333 -18.41 14.00 -16.92
C ARG A 333 -17.64 14.15 -15.62
N ILE A 334 -17.45 13.06 -14.85
CA ILE A 334 -16.62 13.06 -13.66
C ILE A 334 -15.17 13.41 -14.00
N LEU A 335 -14.55 12.74 -14.98
CA LEU A 335 -13.18 13.06 -15.39
C LEU A 335 -13.04 14.52 -15.87
N GLU A 336 -14.01 15.05 -16.62
CA GLU A 336 -13.98 16.46 -17.02
C GLU A 336 -14.08 17.42 -15.84
N LEU A 337 -14.90 17.13 -14.83
CA LEU A 337 -14.98 17.91 -13.59
C LEU A 337 -13.67 17.85 -12.79
N LEU A 338 -13.12 16.64 -12.64
CA LEU A 338 -11.87 16.44 -11.91
C LEU A 338 -10.64 17.03 -12.64
N SER A 339 -10.78 17.35 -13.93
CA SER A 339 -9.78 18.06 -14.74
C SER A 339 -9.99 19.58 -14.75
N THR A 340 -10.63 20.13 -13.72
CA THR A 340 -10.74 21.57 -13.45
C THR A 340 -9.92 21.95 -12.21
N PRO A 341 -9.64 23.25 -11.98
CA PRO A 341 -9.00 23.69 -10.74
C PRO A 341 -9.72 23.18 -9.48
N GLU A 342 -11.05 23.28 -9.41
CA GLU A 342 -11.85 22.83 -8.28
C GLU A 342 -11.72 21.30 -8.06
N GLY A 343 -11.67 20.52 -9.15
CA GLY A 343 -11.48 19.07 -9.09
C GLY A 343 -10.10 18.70 -8.57
N GLN A 344 -9.06 19.45 -8.96
CA GLN A 344 -7.70 19.24 -8.45
C GLN A 344 -7.57 19.65 -6.97
N GLU A 345 -8.22 20.73 -6.54
CA GLU A 345 -8.27 21.14 -5.14
C GLU A 345 -8.91 20.05 -4.27
N ALA A 346 -10.02 19.46 -4.71
CA ALA A 346 -10.66 18.36 -4.02
C ALA A 346 -9.72 17.14 -3.87
N PHE A 347 -8.99 16.78 -4.93
CA PHE A 347 -7.99 15.71 -4.83
C PHE A 347 -6.84 16.06 -3.89
N ILE A 348 -6.30 17.29 -3.97
CA ILE A 348 -5.19 17.74 -3.12
C ILE A 348 -5.59 17.67 -1.65
N GLU A 349 -6.83 18.07 -1.31
CA GLU A 349 -7.36 17.99 0.05
C GLU A 349 -7.49 16.53 0.51
N ASP A 350 -8.08 15.66 -0.31
CA ASP A 350 -8.25 14.24 0.00
C ASP A 350 -6.92 13.47 0.10
N LEU A 351 -5.92 13.84 -0.69
CA LEU A 351 -4.58 13.25 -0.66
C LEU A 351 -3.69 13.82 0.47
N GLY A 352 -4.16 14.86 1.15
CA GLY A 352 -3.38 15.53 2.20
C GLY A 352 -2.22 16.38 1.66
N GLY A 353 -2.25 16.73 0.36
CA GLY A 353 -1.24 17.52 -0.33
C GLY A 353 -1.03 17.08 -1.77
N GLY A 354 -0.06 17.68 -2.45
CA GLY A 354 0.29 17.37 -3.83
C GLY A 354 0.27 18.58 -4.75
N THR A 355 0.73 18.40 -5.97
CA THR A 355 0.83 19.42 -7.00
C THR A 355 -0.04 19.02 -8.18
N SER A 356 -0.90 19.94 -8.64
CA SER A 356 -1.76 19.69 -9.81
C SER A 356 -0.92 19.48 -11.08
N CYS A 357 -1.35 18.57 -11.93
CA CYS A 357 -0.78 18.30 -13.25
C CYS A 357 -1.46 19.10 -14.37
N LEU A 358 -2.44 19.98 -14.08
CA LEU A 358 -3.12 20.81 -15.08
C LEU A 358 -2.16 21.86 -15.65
N THR A 359 -2.30 22.13 -16.95
CA THR A 359 -1.51 23.18 -17.64
C THR A 359 -1.80 24.59 -17.10
N ASP A 360 -3.07 24.89 -16.83
CA ASP A 360 -3.58 26.21 -16.45
C ASP A 360 -3.99 26.26 -14.97
N TYR A 361 -3.17 25.69 -14.06
CA TYR A 361 -3.43 25.69 -12.62
C TYR A 361 -2.43 26.60 -11.91
N GLU A 362 -2.93 27.64 -11.22
CA GLU A 362 -2.09 28.47 -10.32
C GLU A 362 -1.84 27.68 -9.02
N GLN A 363 -0.63 27.11 -8.91
CA GLN A 363 -0.19 26.45 -7.68
C GLN A 363 -0.18 27.44 -6.52
N GLN A 364 -0.78 27.08 -5.39
CA GLN A 364 -0.63 27.86 -4.18
C GLN A 364 0.83 27.79 -3.71
N GLN A 365 1.43 28.93 -3.36
CA GLN A 365 2.85 29.00 -3.00
C GLN A 365 3.21 28.05 -1.84
N ASP A 366 2.30 27.82 -0.91
CA ASP A 366 2.49 26.91 0.22
C ASP A 366 2.29 25.42 -0.13
N SER A 367 1.86 25.08 -1.36
CA SER A 367 1.70 23.70 -1.84
C SER A 367 2.96 23.15 -2.49
N ILE A 368 3.99 23.96 -2.67
CA ILE A 368 5.30 23.54 -3.19
C ILE A 368 6.29 23.50 -2.02
N PRO A 369 6.99 22.37 -1.77
CA PRO A 369 7.98 22.30 -0.71
C PRO A 369 9.09 23.33 -0.88
N ARG A 370 9.55 23.90 0.24
CA ARG A 370 10.69 24.83 0.23
C ARG A 370 11.93 24.18 -0.40
N GLY A 371 12.49 24.83 -1.40
CA GLY A 371 13.63 24.38 -2.18
C GLY A 371 13.27 23.76 -3.53
N VAL A 372 11.98 23.57 -3.81
CA VAL A 372 11.49 23.06 -5.11
C VAL A 372 11.06 24.21 -6.03
N GLU A 373 10.64 25.35 -5.47
CA GLU A 373 9.99 26.46 -6.20
C GLU A 373 10.81 26.95 -7.39
N GLU A 374 12.12 27.19 -7.19
CA GLU A 374 13.01 27.68 -8.24
C GLU A 374 13.25 26.67 -9.38
N PHE A 375 13.09 25.36 -9.07
CA PHE A 375 13.23 24.28 -10.06
C PHE A 375 11.98 24.15 -10.92
N VAL A 376 10.80 24.39 -10.34
CA VAL A 376 9.55 24.45 -11.10
C VAL A 376 9.62 25.59 -12.11
N GLU A 377 10.09 26.76 -11.69
CA GLU A 377 10.23 27.93 -12.57
C GLU A 377 11.30 27.72 -13.66
N SER A 378 12.41 27.06 -13.33
CA SER A 378 13.54 26.85 -14.27
C SER A 378 13.35 25.66 -15.22
N GLY A 379 12.36 24.77 -14.94
CA GLY A 379 12.07 23.57 -15.75
C GLY A 379 13.01 22.40 -15.49
N TYR A 380 13.81 22.41 -14.41
CA TYR A 380 14.66 21.27 -14.02
C TYR A 380 13.88 20.25 -13.19
N ILE A 381 12.73 19.82 -13.73
CA ILE A 381 11.86 18.80 -13.18
C ILE A 381 11.82 17.61 -14.16
N TYR A 382 12.24 16.45 -13.70
CA TYR A 382 12.22 15.23 -14.51
C TYR A 382 10.94 14.43 -14.22
N ASN A 383 10.06 14.35 -15.22
CA ASN A 383 8.91 13.47 -15.14
C ASN A 383 9.36 12.01 -15.28
N VAL A 384 9.03 11.17 -14.30
CA VAL A 384 9.42 9.76 -14.33
C VAL A 384 8.68 9.04 -15.46
N LEU A 385 9.43 8.61 -16.47
CA LEU A 385 8.92 8.01 -17.71
C LEU A 385 9.11 6.48 -17.78
N PHE A 386 9.69 5.89 -16.75
CA PHE A 386 9.88 4.45 -16.69
C PHE A 386 8.56 3.72 -16.42
N PRO A 387 8.36 2.52 -17.01
CA PRO A 387 7.29 1.66 -16.58
C PRO A 387 7.44 1.35 -15.07
N SER A 388 6.39 1.55 -14.28
CA SER A 388 6.47 1.39 -12.82
C SER A 388 6.89 0.00 -12.39
N LYS A 389 6.43 -1.02 -13.12
CA LYS A 389 6.81 -2.41 -12.89
C LYS A 389 8.33 -2.62 -12.96
N ILE A 390 9.03 -1.90 -13.85
CA ILE A 390 10.50 -1.93 -13.94
C ILE A 390 11.12 -1.25 -12.73
N VAL A 391 10.62 -0.08 -12.32
CA VAL A 391 11.12 0.64 -11.14
C VAL A 391 10.90 -0.17 -9.86
N GLU A 392 9.72 -0.78 -9.72
CA GLU A 392 9.39 -1.66 -8.62
C GLU A 392 10.29 -2.90 -8.58
N TYR A 393 10.46 -3.55 -9.72
CA TYR A 393 11.31 -4.74 -9.84
C TYR A 393 12.78 -4.42 -9.56
N PHE A 394 13.27 -3.29 -10.08
CA PHE A 394 14.60 -2.78 -9.80
C PHE A 394 14.79 -2.52 -8.29
N GLY A 395 13.86 -1.84 -7.63
CA GLY A 395 13.91 -1.62 -6.18
C GLY A 395 13.90 -2.92 -5.37
N GLY A 396 13.18 -3.94 -5.83
CA GLY A 396 13.23 -5.29 -5.25
C GLY A 396 14.62 -5.92 -5.34
N TYR A 397 15.29 -5.80 -6.50
CA TYR A 397 16.68 -6.26 -6.65
C TYR A 397 17.68 -5.44 -5.85
N VAL A 398 17.49 -4.13 -5.72
CA VAL A 398 18.31 -3.30 -4.82
C VAL A 398 18.30 -3.86 -3.39
N ARG A 399 17.14 -4.27 -2.88
CA ARG A 399 17.06 -4.91 -1.56
C ARG A 399 17.85 -6.22 -1.49
N ASN A 400 17.82 -7.01 -2.54
CA ASN A 400 18.61 -8.25 -2.62
C ASN A 400 20.11 -7.95 -2.62
N ILE A 401 20.56 -6.92 -3.34
CA ILE A 401 21.94 -6.45 -3.33
C ILE A 401 22.34 -6.00 -1.92
N MET A 402 21.56 -5.12 -1.30
CA MET A 402 21.83 -4.57 0.03
C MET A 402 21.81 -5.63 1.15
N SER A 403 21.09 -6.74 0.94
CA SER A 403 21.13 -7.91 1.85
C SER A 403 22.19 -8.95 1.48
N GLY A 404 23.01 -8.70 0.47
CA GLY A 404 24.06 -9.63 0.01
C GLY A 404 23.56 -10.90 -0.67
N LYS A 405 22.30 -10.92 -1.14
CA LYS A 405 21.68 -12.09 -1.82
C LYS A 405 22.07 -12.21 -3.29
N CYS A 406 22.43 -11.12 -3.95
CA CYS A 406 22.92 -11.10 -5.32
C CYS A 406 23.88 -9.93 -5.54
N SER A 407 24.71 -10.01 -6.60
CA SER A 407 25.55 -8.90 -7.05
C SER A 407 24.74 -7.90 -7.89
N VAL A 408 25.30 -6.70 -8.09
CA VAL A 408 24.73 -5.67 -8.98
C VAL A 408 24.58 -6.23 -10.40
N GLU A 409 25.61 -6.92 -10.92
CA GLU A 409 25.58 -7.50 -12.26
C GLU A 409 24.45 -8.54 -12.43
N GLU A 410 24.30 -9.46 -11.48
CA GLU A 410 23.22 -10.47 -11.49
C GLU A 410 21.84 -9.82 -11.43
N ALA A 411 21.69 -8.76 -10.65
CA ALA A 411 20.44 -8.01 -10.55
C ALA A 411 20.08 -7.33 -11.88
N LEU A 412 21.03 -6.60 -12.50
CA LEU A 412 20.78 -5.90 -13.76
C LEU A 412 20.48 -6.88 -14.90
N GLN A 413 21.21 -7.99 -15.00
CA GLN A 413 20.93 -9.07 -15.97
C GLN A 413 19.53 -9.68 -15.75
N SER A 414 19.08 -9.78 -14.51
CA SER A 414 17.74 -10.29 -14.20
C SER A 414 16.65 -9.30 -14.59
N ILE A 415 16.89 -7.99 -14.43
CA ILE A 415 15.97 -6.94 -14.87
C ILE A 415 15.84 -6.95 -16.39
N ASP A 416 16.98 -7.02 -17.10
CA ASP A 416 16.98 -7.10 -18.56
C ASP A 416 16.19 -8.32 -19.04
N ARG A 417 16.44 -9.49 -18.47
CA ARG A 417 15.70 -10.71 -18.78
C ARG A 417 14.21 -10.56 -18.54
N PHE A 418 13.82 -10.06 -17.36
CA PHE A 418 12.43 -9.81 -17.02
C PHE A 418 11.74 -8.90 -18.03
N TYR A 419 12.40 -7.81 -18.46
CA TYR A 419 11.82 -6.86 -19.40
C TYR A 419 11.75 -7.40 -20.83
N TYR A 420 12.75 -8.18 -21.27
CA TYR A 420 12.79 -8.76 -22.61
C TYR A 420 11.93 -10.01 -22.76
N GLU A 421 11.85 -10.83 -21.70
CA GLU A 421 11.04 -12.04 -21.64
C GLU A 421 9.59 -11.78 -21.22
N ASP A 422 9.24 -10.53 -20.89
CA ASP A 422 7.85 -10.14 -20.61
C ASP A 422 7.02 -10.37 -21.89
N THR A 423 6.72 -11.64 -22.11
CA THR A 423 5.74 -12.07 -23.09
C THR A 423 4.38 -11.58 -22.58
N ASP A 424 3.50 -11.18 -23.48
CA ASP A 424 2.12 -10.72 -23.21
C ASP A 424 1.25 -11.76 -22.45
N GLU A 425 1.82 -12.89 -22.07
CA GLU A 425 1.18 -13.86 -21.19
C GLU A 425 1.31 -13.37 -19.76
N SER A 426 0.18 -13.02 -19.15
CA SER A 426 0.11 -12.76 -17.73
C SER A 426 0.78 -13.92 -17.01
N SER A 427 1.72 -13.65 -16.10
CA SER A 427 2.33 -14.63 -15.21
C SER A 427 1.30 -15.30 -14.27
N TYR A 428 0.02 -15.02 -14.48
CA TYR A 428 -1.09 -15.56 -13.71
C TYR A 428 -1.23 -17.05 -13.98
N ASN A 429 -1.12 -17.83 -12.91
CA ASN A 429 -1.25 -19.27 -12.96
C ASN A 429 -2.73 -19.69 -13.09
N PHE A 430 -3.16 -20.07 -14.30
CA PHE A 430 -4.51 -20.54 -14.59
C PHE A 430 -4.77 -22.02 -14.25
N SER A 431 -3.85 -22.70 -13.54
CA SER A 431 -4.11 -24.07 -13.07
C SER A 431 -5.27 -24.07 -12.08
N VAL A 432 -6.32 -24.83 -12.36
CA VAL A 432 -7.45 -25.00 -11.45
C VAL A 432 -6.98 -25.77 -10.22
N ILE A 433 -7.16 -25.20 -9.04
CA ILE A 433 -6.78 -25.81 -7.77
C ILE A 433 -7.98 -26.17 -6.87
N GLY A 434 -9.15 -25.60 -7.12
CA GLY A 434 -10.36 -25.90 -6.36
C GLY A 434 -11.54 -25.04 -6.74
N THR A 435 -12.53 -24.99 -5.86
CA THR A 435 -13.73 -24.14 -6.01
C THR A 435 -14.17 -23.58 -4.66
N VAL A 436 -14.81 -22.39 -4.67
CA VAL A 436 -15.51 -21.83 -3.51
C VAL A 436 -17.01 -21.69 -3.79
N SER A 437 -17.85 -21.93 -2.77
CA SER A 437 -19.32 -21.97 -2.91
C SER A 437 -19.95 -20.59 -3.05
N HIS A 438 -19.30 -19.56 -2.52
CA HIS A 438 -19.71 -18.16 -2.53
C HIS A 438 -18.49 -17.25 -2.44
N ASP A 439 -18.70 -15.93 -2.59
CA ASP A 439 -17.62 -14.94 -2.51
C ASP A 439 -17.07 -14.84 -1.09
N LEU A 440 -15.76 -14.98 -0.93
CA LEU A 440 -15.01 -14.72 0.31
C LEU A 440 -14.31 -13.38 0.15
N LEU A 441 -14.93 -12.32 0.65
CA LEU A 441 -14.57 -10.94 0.26
C LEU A 441 -13.56 -10.28 1.19
N LEU A 442 -12.64 -9.54 0.57
CA LEU A 442 -11.82 -8.51 1.21
C LEU A 442 -12.46 -7.15 0.92
N GLU A 443 -13.22 -6.60 1.86
CA GLU A 443 -13.95 -5.34 1.70
C GLU A 443 -13.66 -4.38 2.86
N ASN A 444 -13.52 -3.08 2.55
CA ASN A 444 -13.49 -2.00 3.53
C ASN A 444 -12.61 -2.26 4.77
N PHE A 445 -11.48 -2.92 4.58
CA PHE A 445 -10.59 -3.36 5.67
C PHE A 445 -11.24 -4.30 6.70
N ASN A 446 -12.33 -4.98 6.37
CA ASN A 446 -13.04 -5.84 7.32
C ASN A 446 -12.14 -6.87 8.00
N VAL A 447 -11.22 -7.51 7.25
CA VAL A 447 -10.22 -8.45 7.82
C VAL A 447 -9.30 -7.82 8.88
N ARG A 448 -9.32 -6.49 9.03
CA ARG A 448 -8.53 -5.72 9.99
C ARG A 448 -9.37 -5.12 11.12
N ARG A 449 -10.65 -5.48 11.22
CA ARG A 449 -11.60 -4.90 12.19
C ARG A 449 -12.53 -5.89 12.84
N LYS A 450 -12.89 -6.95 12.11
CA LYS A 450 -13.91 -7.91 12.53
C LYS A 450 -13.64 -9.30 11.92
N GLU A 451 -14.40 -10.28 12.38
CA GLU A 451 -14.43 -11.61 11.76
C GLU A 451 -14.85 -11.52 10.30
N THR A 452 -14.16 -12.29 9.44
CA THR A 452 -14.52 -12.47 8.03
C THR A 452 -14.42 -13.94 7.65
N GLU A 453 -15.27 -14.38 6.71
CA GLU A 453 -15.23 -15.73 6.16
C GLU A 453 -13.87 -16.05 5.53
N LEU A 454 -13.31 -15.09 4.79
CA LEU A 454 -11.96 -15.18 4.22
C LEU A 454 -10.87 -15.36 5.29
N GLY A 455 -10.98 -14.60 6.39
CA GLY A 455 -10.06 -14.70 7.53
C GLY A 455 -10.19 -16.05 8.25
N ASN A 456 -11.41 -16.52 8.50
CA ASN A 456 -11.68 -17.83 9.07
C ASN A 456 -11.07 -18.93 8.19
N PHE A 457 -11.32 -18.88 6.88
CA PHE A 457 -10.80 -19.83 5.92
C PHE A 457 -9.26 -19.93 5.96
N LEU A 458 -8.58 -18.79 5.87
CA LEU A 458 -7.12 -18.80 5.87
C LEU A 458 -6.56 -19.27 7.22
N ALA A 459 -7.15 -18.86 8.35
CA ALA A 459 -6.71 -19.31 9.67
C ALA A 459 -6.85 -20.83 9.84
N ASP A 460 -7.93 -21.42 9.29
CA ASP A 460 -8.13 -22.87 9.29
C ASP A 460 -7.11 -23.60 8.40
N CYS A 461 -6.81 -23.05 7.22
CA CYS A 461 -5.74 -23.58 6.36
C CYS A 461 -4.38 -23.58 7.07
N VAL A 462 -4.06 -22.50 7.79
CA VAL A 462 -2.81 -22.39 8.55
C VAL A 462 -2.76 -23.38 9.71
N ALA A 463 -3.86 -23.57 10.45
CA ALA A 463 -3.97 -24.56 11.52
C ALA A 463 -3.75 -25.97 10.98
N GLU A 464 -4.41 -26.32 9.88
CA GLU A 464 -4.29 -27.64 9.25
C GLU A 464 -2.87 -27.90 8.73
N ALA A 465 -2.26 -26.96 7.99
CA ALA A 465 -0.93 -27.09 7.41
C ALA A 465 0.19 -27.16 8.47
N SER A 466 0.05 -26.42 9.57
CA SER A 466 1.01 -26.43 10.69
C SER A 466 0.84 -27.66 11.61
N GLY A 467 -0.37 -28.22 11.65
CA GLY A 467 -0.78 -29.30 12.54
C GLY A 467 -1.05 -28.84 13.98
N THR A 468 -1.39 -27.55 14.16
CA THR A 468 -1.72 -26.95 15.47
C THR A 468 -3.22 -26.84 15.65
N SER A 469 -3.68 -26.82 16.90
CA SER A 469 -5.09 -26.54 17.23
C SER A 469 -5.43 -25.06 17.23
N ILE A 470 -4.42 -24.19 17.34
CA ILE A 470 -4.58 -22.73 17.34
C ILE A 470 -3.71 -22.15 16.24
N ALA A 471 -4.30 -21.31 15.40
CA ALA A 471 -3.59 -20.54 14.40
C ALA A 471 -4.12 -19.09 14.35
N VAL A 472 -3.24 -18.16 14.04
CA VAL A 472 -3.59 -16.75 13.86
C VAL A 472 -3.03 -16.23 12.56
N VAL A 473 -3.81 -15.39 11.90
CA VAL A 473 -3.46 -14.72 10.64
C VAL A 473 -3.66 -13.23 10.83
N ASN A 474 -2.61 -12.45 10.63
CA ASN A 474 -2.74 -11.00 10.64
C ASN A 474 -3.47 -10.51 9.37
N GLY A 475 -4.45 -9.62 9.54
CA GLY A 475 -5.27 -9.10 8.43
C GLY A 475 -4.46 -8.44 7.31
N GLY A 476 -3.24 -7.98 7.63
CA GLY A 476 -2.29 -7.46 6.65
C GLY A 476 -1.74 -8.50 5.68
N GLY A 477 -1.79 -9.78 6.01
CA GLY A 477 -1.37 -10.89 5.14
C GLY A 477 -2.36 -11.22 4.04
N ILE A 478 -3.62 -10.74 4.12
CA ILE A 478 -4.71 -11.02 3.17
C ILE A 478 -4.87 -9.84 2.23
N ARG A 479 -4.78 -10.05 0.92
CA ARG A 479 -4.60 -8.98 -0.08
C ARG A 479 -5.62 -8.96 -1.22
N ALA A 480 -6.46 -9.98 -1.37
CA ALA A 480 -7.53 -10.04 -2.37
C ALA A 480 -8.63 -11.02 -1.91
N SER A 481 -9.73 -11.03 -2.64
CA SER A 481 -10.90 -11.90 -2.42
C SER A 481 -10.78 -13.21 -3.19
N PHE A 482 -11.48 -14.26 -2.71
CA PHE A 482 -11.89 -15.37 -3.57
C PHE A 482 -13.32 -15.13 -4.03
N TYR A 483 -13.59 -15.33 -5.31
CA TYR A 483 -14.92 -15.20 -5.88
C TYR A 483 -15.55 -16.57 -6.16
N GLN A 484 -16.88 -16.67 -6.00
CA GLN A 484 -17.64 -17.89 -6.23
C GLN A 484 -17.22 -18.60 -7.52
N GLY A 485 -17.02 -19.91 -7.43
CA GLY A 485 -16.65 -20.76 -8.56
C GLY A 485 -15.22 -21.23 -8.53
N VAL A 486 -14.59 -21.35 -9.68
CA VAL A 486 -13.25 -21.92 -9.84
C VAL A 486 -12.18 -21.02 -9.19
N VAL A 487 -11.26 -21.65 -8.46
CA VAL A 487 -10.06 -21.02 -7.91
C VAL A 487 -8.84 -21.50 -8.70
N TYR A 488 -8.02 -20.55 -9.13
CA TYR A 488 -6.79 -20.83 -9.86
C TYR A 488 -5.55 -20.67 -8.96
N GLY A 489 -4.43 -21.28 -9.36
CA GLY A 489 -3.15 -21.11 -8.65
C GLY A 489 -2.73 -19.63 -8.50
N GLY A 490 -2.97 -18.80 -9.51
CA GLY A 490 -2.73 -17.36 -9.44
C GLY A 490 -3.62 -16.62 -8.43
N ASP A 491 -4.79 -17.17 -8.06
CA ASP A 491 -5.65 -16.55 -7.05
C ASP A 491 -4.99 -16.56 -5.67
N ILE A 492 -4.38 -17.67 -5.27
CA ILE A 492 -3.70 -17.75 -3.98
C ILE A 492 -2.44 -16.87 -3.93
N GLU A 493 -1.76 -16.66 -5.07
CA GLU A 493 -0.61 -15.76 -5.17
C GLU A 493 -1.03 -14.30 -4.95
N VAL A 494 -2.22 -13.92 -5.43
CA VAL A 494 -2.77 -12.57 -5.26
C VAL A 494 -3.39 -12.39 -3.86
N VAL A 495 -4.07 -13.40 -3.33
CA VAL A 495 -4.67 -13.36 -1.98
C VAL A 495 -3.60 -13.29 -0.91
N CYS A 496 -2.51 -14.03 -1.03
CA CYS A 496 -1.40 -14.10 -0.08
C CYS A 496 -0.06 -13.88 -0.79
N PRO A 497 0.33 -12.65 -1.16
CA PRO A 497 1.49 -12.40 -2.02
C PRO A 497 2.86 -12.50 -1.30
N TYR A 498 2.88 -12.68 0.03
CA TYR A 498 4.12 -12.67 0.81
C TYR A 498 4.75 -14.05 0.94
N ASP A 499 6.09 -14.06 1.04
CA ASP A 499 6.90 -15.27 1.23
C ASP A 499 7.16 -15.59 2.72
N ASN A 500 6.46 -14.90 3.63
CA ASN A 500 6.56 -15.17 5.06
C ASN A 500 6.13 -16.61 5.37
N THR A 501 6.92 -17.27 6.23
CA THR A 501 6.70 -18.68 6.58
C THR A 501 5.90 -18.83 7.87
N ILE A 502 5.13 -19.92 7.92
CA ILE A 502 4.39 -20.33 9.12
C ILE A 502 5.36 -20.98 10.09
N ILE A 503 5.37 -20.50 11.32
CA ILE A 503 6.11 -21.11 12.43
C ILE A 503 5.17 -21.47 13.56
N VAL A 504 5.57 -22.45 14.37
CA VAL A 504 4.81 -22.86 15.55
C VAL A 504 5.57 -22.43 16.80
N LEU A 505 4.91 -21.65 17.62
CA LEU A 505 5.42 -21.18 18.91
C LEU A 505 4.69 -21.89 20.05
N GLU A 506 5.41 -22.17 21.13
CA GLU A 506 4.82 -22.51 22.42
C GLU A 506 4.85 -21.25 23.29
N MET A 507 3.70 -20.87 23.83
CA MET A 507 3.54 -19.69 24.68
C MET A 507 2.52 -19.95 25.79
N ASN A 508 2.60 -19.19 26.88
CA ASN A 508 1.56 -19.25 27.91
C ASN A 508 0.32 -18.45 27.49
N GLY A 509 -0.80 -18.68 28.19
CA GLY A 509 -2.07 -18.01 27.88
C GLY A 509 -2.00 -16.48 28.06
N GLN A 510 -1.16 -15.95 28.95
CA GLN A 510 -0.97 -14.51 29.09
C GLN A 510 -0.37 -13.91 27.82
N THR A 511 0.65 -14.53 27.23
CA THR A 511 1.24 -14.08 25.97
C THR A 511 0.25 -14.16 24.81
N LEU A 512 -0.58 -15.21 24.79
CA LEU A 512 -1.68 -15.33 23.80
C LEU A 512 -2.71 -14.21 23.97
N TRP A 513 -3.06 -13.86 25.20
CA TRP A 513 -3.92 -12.73 25.52
C TRP A 513 -3.30 -11.41 25.02
N ASP A 514 -2.04 -11.14 25.37
CA ASP A 514 -1.34 -9.92 25.00
C ASP A 514 -1.19 -9.79 23.47
N MET A 515 -0.99 -10.91 22.77
CA MET A 515 -0.97 -10.97 21.31
C MET A 515 -2.32 -10.53 20.71
N VAL A 516 -3.45 -11.08 21.21
CA VAL A 516 -4.79 -10.69 20.72
C VAL A 516 -5.07 -9.22 21.03
N GLU A 517 -4.75 -8.74 22.24
CA GLU A 517 -4.90 -7.32 22.59
C GLU A 517 -4.11 -6.38 21.68
N ASN A 518 -2.85 -6.72 21.34
CA ASN A 518 -2.06 -5.94 20.37
C ASN A 518 -2.75 -5.84 19.02
N GLY A 519 -3.36 -6.94 18.55
CA GLY A 519 -4.11 -6.98 17.30
C GLY A 519 -5.27 -5.98 17.23
N LEU A 520 -5.84 -5.61 18.39
CA LEU A 520 -7.00 -4.72 18.48
C LEU A 520 -6.62 -3.22 18.47
N SER A 521 -5.33 -2.88 18.56
CA SER A 521 -4.89 -1.50 18.82
C SER A 521 -5.32 -0.49 17.74
N THR A 522 -5.45 -0.89 16.48
CA THR A 522 -5.82 0.00 15.36
C THR A 522 -7.16 -0.34 14.70
N CYS A 523 -7.97 -1.24 15.27
CA CYS A 523 -9.22 -1.71 14.63
C CYS A 523 -10.28 -0.62 14.45
N THR A 524 -10.18 0.51 15.15
CA THR A 524 -11.08 1.67 15.05
C THR A 524 -10.56 2.79 14.17
N ASP A 525 -9.32 2.70 13.69
CA ASP A 525 -8.73 3.72 12.82
C ASP A 525 -9.44 3.73 11.46
N GLU A 526 -9.50 4.87 10.80
CA GLU A 526 -10.07 4.98 9.45
C GLU A 526 -9.32 4.02 8.49
N PHE A 527 -7.99 4.00 8.59
CA PHE A 527 -7.10 3.10 7.88
C PHE A 527 -6.37 2.16 8.86
N PRO A 528 -7.01 1.06 9.30
CA PRO A 528 -6.43 0.18 10.31
C PRO A 528 -5.20 -0.54 9.76
N SER A 529 -4.16 -0.67 10.58
CA SER A 529 -2.97 -1.43 10.22
C SER A 529 -3.29 -2.93 10.06
N GLY A 530 -2.33 -3.69 9.52
CA GLY A 530 -2.50 -5.13 9.27
C GLY A 530 -2.56 -6.02 10.50
N ARG A 531 -2.41 -5.49 11.70
CA ARG A 531 -2.20 -6.28 12.93
C ARG A 531 -3.41 -7.03 13.48
N PHE A 532 -4.63 -6.69 13.10
CA PHE A 532 -5.83 -7.39 13.57
C PHE A 532 -5.77 -8.88 13.22
N LEU A 533 -6.15 -9.76 14.16
CA LEU A 533 -6.01 -11.20 14.02
C LEU A 533 -7.31 -11.88 13.62
N GLN A 534 -7.27 -12.61 12.52
CA GLN A 534 -8.22 -13.66 12.20
C GLN A 534 -7.73 -14.97 12.84
N VAL A 535 -8.61 -15.80 13.37
CA VAL A 535 -8.20 -16.90 14.26
C VAL A 535 -8.86 -18.23 13.91
N SER A 536 -8.15 -19.31 14.24
CA SER A 536 -8.65 -20.68 14.29
C SER A 536 -8.32 -21.28 15.66
N GLY A 537 -9.24 -22.08 16.22
CA GLY A 537 -9.05 -22.78 17.48
C GLY A 537 -9.19 -21.95 18.75
N ILE A 538 -9.50 -20.66 18.65
CA ILE A 538 -9.94 -19.80 19.74
C ILE A 538 -11.06 -18.87 19.28
N HIS A 539 -11.84 -18.36 20.26
CA HIS A 539 -12.77 -17.26 20.05
C HIS A 539 -12.37 -16.09 20.97
N TYR A 540 -12.57 -14.85 20.54
CA TYR A 540 -12.35 -13.72 21.42
C TYR A 540 -13.44 -12.65 21.28
N THR A 541 -13.72 -12.00 22.42
CA THR A 541 -14.66 -10.88 22.51
C THR A 541 -13.90 -9.65 22.93
N PHE A 542 -14.16 -8.53 22.29
CA PHE A 542 -13.55 -7.24 22.61
C PHE A 542 -14.58 -6.10 22.63
N ASP A 543 -14.24 -4.97 23.17
CA ASP A 543 -15.03 -3.72 23.14
C ASP A 543 -14.17 -2.62 22.51
N SER A 544 -14.41 -2.33 21.23
CA SER A 544 -13.65 -1.32 20.47
C SER A 544 -13.82 0.10 21.00
N SER A 545 -14.82 0.37 21.86
CA SER A 545 -15.02 1.65 22.53
C SER A 545 -14.04 1.91 23.68
N GLN A 546 -13.32 0.86 24.14
CA GLN A 546 -12.34 0.99 25.20
C GLN A 546 -11.00 1.54 24.70
N PRO A 547 -10.19 2.13 25.58
CA PRO A 547 -8.84 2.56 25.23
C PRO A 547 -7.97 1.41 24.70
N VAL A 548 -7.04 1.72 23.79
CA VAL A 548 -6.01 0.78 23.33
C VAL A 548 -5.27 0.17 24.53
N GLY A 549 -5.03 -1.14 24.52
CA GLY A 549 -4.46 -1.89 25.64
C GLY A 549 -5.48 -2.35 26.70
N SER A 550 -6.79 -2.13 26.46
CA SER A 550 -7.87 -2.55 27.35
C SER A 550 -9.14 -2.93 26.59
N ARG A 551 -8.98 -3.36 25.33
CA ARG A 551 -10.10 -3.69 24.43
C ARG A 551 -10.53 -5.14 24.55
N LEU A 552 -9.62 -6.07 24.81
CA LEU A 552 -9.92 -7.49 24.91
C LEU A 552 -10.71 -7.80 26.20
N VAL A 553 -11.85 -8.46 26.05
CA VAL A 553 -12.76 -8.79 27.17
C VAL A 553 -12.60 -10.24 27.57
N SER A 554 -12.54 -11.16 26.59
CA SER A 554 -12.39 -12.59 26.87
C SER A 554 -11.75 -13.33 25.69
N VAL A 555 -11.07 -14.41 26.00
CA VAL A 555 -10.62 -15.41 25.02
C VAL A 555 -11.12 -16.77 25.50
N THR A 556 -11.74 -17.53 24.61
CA THR A 556 -12.24 -18.88 24.92
C THR A 556 -11.80 -19.89 23.87
N MET A 557 -11.75 -21.14 24.27
CA MET A 557 -11.61 -22.26 23.34
C MET A 557 -12.95 -22.50 22.60
N PRO A 558 -12.99 -23.25 21.48
CA PRO A 558 -14.23 -23.50 20.73
C PRO A 558 -15.33 -24.19 21.54
N ASP A 559 -14.99 -24.90 22.61
CA ASP A 559 -15.95 -25.56 23.53
C ASP A 559 -16.52 -24.60 24.59
N GLY A 560 -16.13 -23.32 24.56
CA GLY A 560 -16.52 -22.27 25.50
C GLY A 560 -15.69 -22.22 26.79
N THR A 561 -14.65 -23.06 26.91
CA THR A 561 -13.73 -22.99 28.06
C THR A 561 -12.90 -21.71 28.00
N GLU A 562 -12.83 -20.97 29.11
CA GLU A 562 -11.99 -19.77 29.20
C GLU A 562 -10.50 -20.09 29.06
N LEU A 563 -9.74 -19.18 28.44
CA LEU A 563 -8.29 -19.28 28.32
C LEU A 563 -7.63 -19.30 29.71
N ASP A 564 -6.89 -20.38 30.01
CA ASP A 564 -6.04 -20.39 31.21
C ASP A 564 -4.73 -19.62 30.94
N LEU A 565 -4.58 -18.49 31.56
CA LEU A 565 -3.43 -17.59 31.37
C LEU A 565 -2.07 -18.24 31.71
N ASN A 566 -2.08 -19.31 32.51
CA ASN A 566 -0.85 -20.01 32.96
C ASN A 566 -0.59 -21.31 32.18
N ALA A 567 -1.57 -21.80 31.42
CA ALA A 567 -1.39 -23.01 30.60
C ALA A 567 -0.50 -22.70 29.38
N SER A 568 0.13 -23.75 28.84
CA SER A 568 0.94 -23.67 27.62
C SER A 568 0.11 -24.04 26.39
N TYR A 569 0.27 -23.25 25.33
CA TYR A 569 -0.44 -23.42 24.06
C TYR A 569 0.55 -23.42 22.89
N GLN A 570 0.31 -24.30 21.90
CA GLN A 570 1.02 -24.24 20.63
C GLN A 570 0.20 -23.45 19.63
N VAL A 571 0.77 -22.39 19.08
CA VAL A 571 0.11 -21.42 18.20
C VAL A 571 0.90 -21.29 16.92
N ALA A 572 0.24 -21.45 15.77
CA ALA A 572 0.82 -21.14 14.48
C ALA A 572 0.68 -19.63 14.19
N VAL A 573 1.79 -19.01 13.83
CA VAL A 573 1.92 -17.59 13.45
C VAL A 573 2.84 -17.49 12.24
N THR A 574 3.00 -16.29 11.65
CA THR A 574 4.07 -16.05 10.67
C THR A 574 5.37 -15.60 11.33
N ASP A 575 6.49 -15.88 10.67
CA ASP A 575 7.81 -15.35 11.01
C ASP A 575 7.86 -13.81 10.97
N TYR A 576 7.02 -13.17 10.13
CA TYR A 576 6.81 -11.72 10.12
C TYR A 576 6.37 -11.19 11.50
N MET A 577 5.45 -11.89 12.18
CA MET A 577 4.95 -11.49 13.50
C MET A 577 5.96 -11.81 14.62
N ALA A 578 6.61 -12.95 14.54
CA ALA A 578 7.43 -13.49 15.63
C ALA A 578 8.94 -13.22 15.48
N GLY A 579 9.36 -12.66 14.37
CA GLY A 579 10.76 -12.57 13.99
C GLY A 579 11.31 -13.89 13.43
N SER A 580 12.34 -13.81 12.64
CA SER A 580 13.10 -14.94 12.12
C SER A 580 14.54 -14.55 11.93
N LYS A 581 15.40 -15.50 11.53
CA LYS A 581 16.80 -15.19 11.18
C LYS A 581 16.92 -14.20 10.02
N THR A 582 15.92 -14.15 9.17
CA THR A 582 15.82 -13.21 8.05
C THR A 582 15.02 -11.95 8.42
N TYR A 583 14.27 -12.01 9.52
CA TYR A 583 13.52 -10.92 10.13
C TYR A 583 13.99 -10.74 11.59
N VAL A 584 15.28 -10.48 11.78
CA VAL A 584 15.91 -10.43 13.12
C VAL A 584 15.28 -9.38 14.03
N GLU A 585 14.79 -8.28 13.47
CA GLU A 585 14.04 -7.26 14.22
C GLU A 585 12.59 -7.63 14.43
N GLY A 586 12.11 -8.71 13.82
CA GLY A 586 10.81 -9.32 13.95
C GLY A 586 9.68 -8.37 14.31
N ASN A 587 8.60 -8.91 14.79
CA ASN A 587 7.57 -8.10 15.41
C ASN A 587 6.89 -7.11 14.45
N GLY A 588 6.82 -7.49 13.18
CA GLY A 588 5.93 -6.82 12.26
C GLY A 588 4.58 -6.59 12.93
N ASP A 589 3.98 -5.44 12.71
CA ASP A 589 2.75 -5.03 13.39
C ASP A 589 2.87 -4.90 14.93
N GLY A 590 4.09 -4.81 15.51
CA GLY A 590 4.31 -4.58 16.93
C GLY A 590 4.09 -5.78 17.84
N TYR A 591 4.22 -7.00 17.33
CA TYR A 591 4.08 -8.26 18.11
C TYR A 591 5.33 -8.59 18.93
N THR A 592 5.85 -7.62 19.69
CA THR A 592 7.10 -7.74 20.46
C THR A 592 7.10 -8.89 21.48
N MET A 593 5.92 -9.31 21.96
CA MET A 593 5.76 -10.45 22.86
C MET A 593 6.05 -11.80 22.20
N LEU A 594 6.10 -11.87 20.88
CA LEU A 594 6.33 -13.11 20.13
C LEU A 594 7.78 -13.29 19.69
N ASN A 595 8.68 -12.34 19.98
CA ASN A 595 10.07 -12.43 19.52
C ASN A 595 10.75 -13.68 20.09
N CYS A 596 11.08 -14.63 19.20
CA CYS A 596 11.74 -15.88 19.55
C CYS A 596 13.22 -15.95 19.11
N TYR A 597 13.74 -14.90 18.47
CA TYR A 597 15.10 -14.85 17.91
C TYR A 597 16.04 -13.87 18.61
N ASP A 598 15.56 -13.02 19.52
CA ASP A 598 16.38 -12.06 20.25
C ASP A 598 17.08 -12.74 21.44
N ASP A 599 18.42 -12.77 21.42
CA ASP A 599 19.23 -13.35 22.49
C ASP A 599 19.27 -12.48 23.75
N GLU A 600 18.86 -11.20 23.69
CA GLU A 600 18.89 -10.25 24.80
C GLU A 600 17.55 -10.17 25.56
N THR A 601 16.43 -10.58 24.97
CA THR A 601 15.15 -10.56 25.66
C THR A 601 14.99 -11.81 26.54
N PRO A 602 14.49 -11.66 27.80
CA PRO A 602 14.19 -12.82 28.62
C PRO A 602 13.16 -13.71 27.89
N LYS A 603 13.57 -14.85 27.41
CA LYS A 603 12.73 -15.87 26.75
C LYS A 603 11.76 -16.52 27.74
N GLY A 604 11.02 -15.68 28.51
CA GLY A 604 10.23 -16.18 29.62
C GLY A 604 8.92 -16.86 29.20
N SER A 605 8.41 -16.55 28.00
CA SER A 605 7.03 -16.92 27.66
C SER A 605 6.83 -17.52 26.27
N VAL A 606 7.82 -17.49 25.37
CA VAL A 606 7.71 -17.98 23.99
C VAL A 606 8.90 -18.86 23.60
N ALA A 607 8.60 -20.05 23.03
CA ALA A 607 9.62 -20.94 22.48
C ALA A 607 9.25 -21.34 21.03
N LEU A 608 10.22 -21.27 20.12
CA LEU A 608 10.06 -21.79 18.76
C LEU A 608 10.05 -23.33 18.81
N ILE A 609 8.94 -23.94 18.39
CA ILE A 609 8.76 -25.40 18.36
C ILE A 609 9.06 -25.96 16.97
N LYS A 610 8.62 -25.26 15.91
CA LYS A 610 8.74 -25.74 14.54
C LYS A 610 8.78 -24.59 13.55
N GLU A 611 9.74 -24.62 12.62
CA GLU A 611 9.71 -23.89 11.36
C GLU A 611 9.09 -24.82 10.32
N THR A 612 7.93 -24.47 9.76
CA THR A 612 7.24 -25.37 8.81
C THR A 612 7.86 -25.31 7.43
N GLY A 613 8.48 -24.20 7.06
CA GLY A 613 8.92 -23.88 5.70
C GLY A 613 7.78 -23.63 4.72
N LEU A 614 6.53 -23.57 5.20
CA LEU A 614 5.33 -23.31 4.40
C LEU A 614 4.91 -21.85 4.53
N THR A 615 4.51 -21.26 3.42
CA THR A 615 3.87 -19.93 3.37
C THR A 615 2.35 -20.05 3.54
N TYR A 616 1.63 -18.92 3.64
CA TYR A 616 0.16 -18.92 3.56
C TYR A 616 -0.33 -19.47 2.22
N ARG A 617 0.39 -19.22 1.12
CA ARG A 617 0.07 -19.79 -0.21
C ARG A 617 0.14 -21.32 -0.19
N ASP A 618 1.19 -21.85 0.43
CA ASP A 618 1.36 -23.31 0.54
C ASP A 618 0.24 -23.93 1.38
N ALA A 619 -0.18 -23.26 2.46
CA ALA A 619 -1.30 -23.72 3.29
C ALA A 619 -2.62 -23.76 2.49
N LEU A 620 -2.93 -22.70 1.74
CA LEU A 620 -4.08 -22.65 0.84
C LEU A 620 -4.02 -23.73 -0.24
N ALA A 621 -2.87 -23.87 -0.92
CA ALA A 621 -2.68 -24.88 -1.96
C ALA A 621 -2.89 -26.30 -1.43
N GLN A 622 -2.31 -26.63 -0.27
CA GLN A 622 -2.48 -27.93 0.39
C GLN A 622 -3.94 -28.18 0.80
N TYR A 623 -4.64 -27.14 1.28
CA TYR A 623 -6.04 -27.26 1.63
C TYR A 623 -6.89 -27.60 0.39
N PHE A 624 -6.75 -26.84 -0.70
CA PHE A 624 -7.47 -27.11 -1.95
C PHE A 624 -7.11 -28.47 -2.53
N GLU A 625 -5.85 -28.89 -2.49
CA GLU A 625 -5.42 -30.22 -2.95
C GLU A 625 -6.11 -31.35 -2.17
N LYS A 626 -6.25 -31.17 -0.86
CA LYS A 626 -6.87 -32.17 0.02
C LYS A 626 -8.39 -32.23 -0.12
N HIS A 627 -9.02 -31.11 -0.48
CA HIS A 627 -10.48 -30.95 -0.52
C HIS A 627 -11.03 -30.76 -1.95
N GLN A 628 -10.39 -31.36 -2.97
CA GLN A 628 -10.75 -31.21 -4.39
C GLN A 628 -12.19 -31.64 -4.74
N ASP A 629 -12.79 -32.52 -3.96
CA ASP A 629 -14.11 -33.12 -4.24
C ASP A 629 -15.28 -32.24 -3.82
N SER A 630 -15.05 -31.11 -3.14
CA SER A 630 -16.10 -30.19 -2.66
C SER A 630 -15.69 -28.74 -2.81
N ALA A 631 -16.68 -27.90 -3.08
CA ALA A 631 -16.45 -26.46 -2.98
C ALA A 631 -16.20 -26.06 -1.51
N VAL A 632 -15.23 -25.17 -1.29
CA VAL A 632 -15.00 -24.57 0.02
C VAL A 632 -16.23 -23.75 0.39
N ASP A 633 -16.80 -24.02 1.55
CA ASP A 633 -17.99 -23.38 2.10
C ASP A 633 -17.67 -22.94 3.53
N VAL A 634 -17.39 -21.67 3.73
CA VAL A 634 -16.97 -21.09 5.00
C VAL A 634 -17.97 -20.04 5.43
N ASN A 635 -18.35 -20.04 6.69
CA ASN A 635 -19.28 -19.08 7.26
C ASN A 635 -18.67 -18.35 8.44
N LEU A 636 -19.29 -17.23 8.84
CA LEU A 636 -19.00 -16.59 10.11
C LEU A 636 -19.45 -17.53 11.25
N GLU A 637 -18.58 -17.76 12.22
CA GLU A 637 -18.80 -18.69 13.33
C GLU A 637 -18.88 -17.99 14.70
N GLY A 638 -18.76 -16.65 14.70
CA GLY A 638 -18.71 -15.87 15.93
C GLY A 638 -17.39 -16.02 16.68
N ARG A 639 -16.30 -16.28 15.93
CA ARG A 639 -14.95 -16.39 16.50
C ARG A 639 -14.47 -15.05 17.08
N ILE A 640 -14.96 -13.94 16.53
CA ILE A 640 -14.53 -12.58 16.88
C ILE A 640 -15.77 -11.70 17.06
N THR A 641 -16.00 -11.20 18.28
CA THR A 641 -17.16 -10.39 18.61
C THR A 641 -16.75 -9.02 19.16
N ASP A 642 -17.27 -7.95 18.58
CA ASP A 642 -17.12 -6.58 19.09
C ASP A 642 -18.39 -6.11 19.81
N LEU A 643 -18.32 -5.95 21.13
CA LEU A 643 -19.44 -5.52 21.97
C LEU A 643 -19.91 -4.07 21.69
N ALA A 644 -19.06 -3.25 21.08
CA ALA A 644 -19.44 -1.89 20.71
C ALA A 644 -20.40 -1.86 19.51
N GLN A 645 -20.33 -2.87 18.64
CA GLN A 645 -21.18 -2.98 17.44
C GLN A 645 -22.52 -3.69 17.71
N GLU A 646 -22.66 -4.38 18.84
CA GLU A 646 -23.92 -5.02 19.25
C GLU A 646 -24.91 -4.07 19.96
N LYS A 647 -24.53 -2.84 20.23
CA LYS A 647 -25.34 -1.79 20.87
C LYS A 647 -25.96 -0.87 19.83
#